data_e5a1aded222f5572fcc34db3865b3974
#
_entry.id   e5a1aded222f5572fcc34db3865b3974
#
_cell.length_a   1.000
_cell.length_b   1.000
_cell.length_c   1.000
_cell.angle_alpha   90.00
_cell.angle_beta   90.00
_cell.angle_gamma   90.00
#
_symmetry.space_group_name_H-M   'P 1'
#
loop_
_entity.id
_entity.type
_entity.pdbx_description
1 polymer ?
#
loop_
_entity_poly.entity_id
_entity_poly.type
_entity_poly.pdbx_seq_one_letter_code
_entity_poly.pdbx_strand_id
1 'polypeptide(L)'
;MPSSSRNRKRRQKSQRRSVNLLTVLGCIAGAFCLVVVLACVVGATWLIGLPDYSTISSYANTGITTIYANDRETVLAKLYLENRIEISQDEVVDYVLEGTIATEDERFYEHGGIDPIGIARAVIVNAASRGASEGASTITQQLVRNTVLLDEMNDISIKRKVREMYIASQVERQYSKDDILMMYINVVNYGDGCYGIEAASRDYFGKHADELTLSEAALLVGIPQSPNAYNPREHMDKAMARRATVLQRMLSNGYITQTEYDEALADTPVLSTEKMTDETISDIAPYFIDYVRRELDENPRFPATVIAHGGLTVYTTLDPDLQKDANDAISQNMRWSDSQLDAALVSVVPDDGEIVAMVGGRDYETNKFNLATQMSRQAGSSFKTFTLLSALNEGLDPDNTYIDSSSPVQVGKDWTVNNSEGHGHGSMSVTDATISSVNTVYAQLVHAIGAQKTIDIAHACGIKSELEKDDTVSLGSSGVNPLEMASAYATIANGGYYYEPYAVTEIVDPSGKTVYTHEAEQPQRVLSAAVAQKATDILERVISSGTGTSANLSNGQPCAGKTGTSEHGRDLWFCGFTPQYSTAVWAGYRIERETSMYGGSTCGPIWRDFMNAALAGQPIKQFPSTSEKISYKPARTWDFTKDVTIIGGDDEWTPPEESSSTSSSSTDPSASSTADPNAPNPEQPQEPSDPGSEGGNESGGDEGGGGEPAPESPAE
;
A
#
# COMPACT_ATOMS: atom_id res chain seq x y z
N MET A 1 -29.48 108.26 -6.66
CA MET A 1 -28.86 107.68 -7.84
C MET A 1 -28.36 106.32 -7.51
N PRO A 2 -28.95 105.20 -8.05
CA PRO A 2 -28.27 103.94 -7.95
C PRO A 2 -28.12 103.35 -9.37
N SER A 3 -26.95 102.73 -9.59
CA SER A 3 -26.61 102.00 -10.81
C SER A 3 -26.96 100.48 -10.64
N SER A 4 -27.75 99.98 -11.62
CA SER A 4 -28.13 98.59 -11.74
C SER A 4 -27.04 97.77 -12.46
N SER A 5 -26.53 96.74 -11.87
CA SER A 5 -25.70 95.65 -12.55
C SER A 5 -26.55 94.44 -12.96
N ARG A 6 -26.69 94.29 -14.24
CA ARG A 6 -27.37 93.08 -14.84
C ARG A 6 -26.42 91.90 -14.88
N ASN A 7 -26.68 90.83 -14.10
CA ASN A 7 -26.08 89.52 -14.17
C ASN A 7 -26.55 88.83 -15.43
N ARG A 8 -25.62 88.55 -16.37
CA ARG A 8 -25.85 87.67 -17.54
C ARG A 8 -25.51 86.21 -17.12
N LYS A 9 -26.49 85.39 -16.84
CA LYS A 9 -26.34 83.95 -16.76
C LYS A 9 -26.11 83.37 -18.15
N ARG A 10 -24.88 82.88 -18.42
CA ARG A 10 -24.57 82.05 -19.58
C ARG A 10 -25.23 80.70 -19.37
N ARG A 11 -26.22 80.30 -20.13
CA ARG A 11 -26.74 78.95 -20.29
C ARG A 11 -25.78 78.17 -21.16
N GLN A 12 -25.03 77.22 -20.55
CA GLN A 12 -24.34 76.16 -21.26
C GLN A 12 -25.36 75.16 -21.74
N LYS A 13 -25.59 75.09 -23.06
CA LYS A 13 -26.35 74.06 -23.75
C LYS A 13 -25.43 72.79 -23.70
N SER A 14 -25.77 71.82 -22.88
CA SER A 14 -25.20 70.43 -22.99
C SER A 14 -25.74 69.84 -24.30
N GLN A 15 -24.89 69.65 -25.28
CA GLN A 15 -25.18 68.82 -26.43
C GLN A 15 -25.20 67.37 -25.93
N ARG A 16 -26.37 66.82 -25.65
CA ARG A 16 -26.60 65.38 -25.63
C ARG A 16 -26.37 64.87 -27.02
N ARG A 17 -25.22 64.25 -27.32
CA ARG A 17 -25.00 63.42 -28.47
C ARG A 17 -26.00 62.26 -28.37
N SER A 18 -27.01 62.22 -29.24
CA SER A 18 -27.84 61.03 -29.45
C SER A 18 -26.91 59.95 -30.01
N VAL A 19 -26.56 59.01 -29.21
CA VAL A 19 -25.83 57.83 -29.69
C VAL A 19 -26.82 57.06 -30.56
N ASN A 20 -26.57 56.97 -31.88
CA ASN A 20 -27.40 56.22 -32.79
C ASN A 20 -27.46 54.77 -32.36
N LEU A 21 -28.65 54.19 -32.25
CA LEU A 21 -28.87 52.79 -31.87
C LEU A 21 -28.00 51.83 -32.73
N LEU A 22 -27.82 52.15 -34.01
CA LEU A 22 -26.92 51.42 -34.93
C LEU A 22 -25.46 51.44 -34.49
N THR A 23 -24.96 52.54 -33.91
CA THR A 23 -23.59 52.64 -33.41
C THR A 23 -23.40 51.81 -32.14
N VAL A 24 -24.40 51.80 -31.25
CA VAL A 24 -24.40 50.95 -30.05
C VAL A 24 -24.44 49.48 -30.41
N LEU A 25 -25.33 49.08 -31.32
CA LEU A 25 -25.41 47.71 -31.84
C LEU A 25 -24.11 47.28 -32.55
N GLY A 26 -23.49 48.18 -33.32
CA GLY A 26 -22.20 47.91 -33.96
C GLY A 26 -21.07 47.73 -32.94
N CYS A 27 -21.03 48.53 -31.86
CA CYS A 27 -20.06 48.36 -30.77
C CYS A 27 -20.28 47.06 -29.99
N ILE A 28 -21.54 46.68 -29.73
CA ILE A 28 -21.90 45.42 -29.07
C ILE A 28 -21.48 44.24 -29.96
N ALA A 29 -21.79 44.26 -31.26
CA ALA A 29 -21.39 43.25 -32.22
C ALA A 29 -19.85 43.15 -32.33
N GLY A 30 -19.15 44.29 -32.38
CA GLY A 30 -17.69 44.32 -32.41
C GLY A 30 -17.05 43.77 -31.11
N ALA A 31 -17.61 44.13 -29.97
CA ALA A 31 -17.17 43.57 -28.68
C ALA A 31 -17.44 42.07 -28.61
N PHE A 32 -18.59 41.60 -29.09
CA PHE A 32 -18.90 40.18 -29.16
C PHE A 32 -17.95 39.44 -30.09
N CYS A 33 -17.65 39.94 -31.27
CA CYS A 33 -16.68 39.36 -32.21
C CYS A 33 -15.29 39.30 -31.58
N LEU A 34 -14.86 40.33 -30.85
CA LEU A 34 -13.56 40.32 -30.15
C LEU A 34 -13.50 39.26 -29.08
N VAL A 35 -14.55 39.08 -28.28
CA VAL A 35 -14.66 38.02 -27.25
C VAL A 35 -14.61 36.65 -27.90
N VAL A 36 -15.31 36.44 -29.03
CA VAL A 36 -15.28 35.18 -29.77
C VAL A 36 -13.86 34.88 -30.30
N VAL A 37 -13.20 35.88 -30.92
CA VAL A 37 -11.81 35.70 -31.38
C VAL A 37 -10.86 35.35 -30.25
N LEU A 38 -10.97 36.05 -29.10
CA LEU A 38 -10.17 35.76 -27.92
C LEU A 38 -10.41 34.36 -27.40
N ALA A 39 -11.68 33.94 -27.34
CA ALA A 39 -12.05 32.57 -26.93
C ALA A 39 -11.49 31.52 -27.91
N CYS A 40 -11.51 31.76 -29.23
CA CYS A 40 -10.90 30.89 -30.22
C CYS A 40 -9.37 30.79 -30.07
N VAL A 41 -8.70 31.91 -29.79
CA VAL A 41 -7.24 31.93 -29.55
C VAL A 41 -6.91 31.14 -28.29
N VAL A 42 -7.63 31.36 -27.20
CA VAL A 42 -7.44 30.58 -25.94
C VAL A 42 -7.72 29.10 -26.19
N GLY A 43 -8.83 28.76 -26.88
CA GLY A 43 -9.14 27.38 -27.24
C GLY A 43 -8.03 26.71 -28.07
N ALA A 44 -7.45 27.45 -29.04
CA ALA A 44 -6.36 26.94 -29.83
C ALA A 44 -5.08 26.62 -28.99
N THR A 45 -4.81 27.41 -27.95
CA THR A 45 -3.69 27.11 -27.04
C THR A 45 -3.92 25.83 -26.22
N TRP A 46 -5.17 25.49 -25.94
CA TRP A 46 -5.52 24.25 -25.22
C TRP A 46 -5.36 22.99 -26.06
N LEU A 47 -5.28 23.12 -27.39
CA LEU A 47 -5.05 22.01 -28.31
C LEU A 47 -3.53 21.72 -28.51
N ILE A 48 -2.64 22.50 -27.88
CA ILE A 48 -1.21 22.20 -27.89
C ILE A 48 -0.93 21.03 -26.96
N GLY A 49 -0.15 20.03 -27.41
CA GLY A 49 0.19 18.85 -26.60
C GLY A 49 -0.97 17.87 -26.43
N LEU A 50 -1.82 17.70 -27.47
CA LEU A 50 -2.81 16.62 -27.49
C LEU A 50 -2.10 15.27 -27.54
N PRO A 51 -2.64 14.24 -26.87
CA PRO A 51 -2.22 12.86 -27.04
C PRO A 51 -2.42 12.38 -28.48
N ASP A 52 -1.71 11.32 -28.86
CA ASP A 52 -1.94 10.69 -30.16
C ASP A 52 -3.27 9.94 -30.14
N TYR A 53 -4.20 10.39 -30.95
CA TYR A 53 -5.54 9.81 -31.10
C TYR A 53 -5.69 8.95 -32.37
N SER A 54 -4.61 8.79 -33.15
CA SER A 54 -4.62 7.98 -34.37
C SER A 54 -4.73 6.48 -34.09
N THR A 55 -4.40 6.09 -32.88
CA THR A 55 -4.40 4.70 -32.38
C THR A 55 -5.61 4.37 -31.50
N ILE A 56 -6.71 5.13 -31.59
CA ILE A 56 -7.87 4.92 -30.73
C ILE A 56 -8.42 3.48 -30.80
N SER A 57 -8.29 2.80 -31.92
CA SER A 57 -8.65 1.41 -32.09
C SER A 57 -7.76 0.44 -31.28
N SER A 58 -6.53 0.81 -30.98
CA SER A 58 -5.64 -0.02 -30.15
C SER A 58 -6.05 0.01 -28.68
N TYR A 59 -6.82 0.99 -28.25
CA TYR A 59 -7.40 1.05 -26.89
C TYR A 59 -8.54 0.03 -26.71
N ALA A 60 -9.10 -0.50 -27.80
CA ALA A 60 -10.08 -1.59 -27.76
C ALA A 60 -9.40 -2.95 -27.61
N ASN A 61 -8.16 -3.10 -28.07
CA ASN A 61 -7.38 -4.34 -27.98
C ASN A 61 -6.63 -4.42 -26.63
N THR A 62 -7.31 -4.80 -25.57
CA THR A 62 -6.68 -5.03 -24.28
C THR A 62 -6.15 -6.46 -24.22
N GLY A 63 -4.83 -6.58 -24.10
CA GLY A 63 -4.18 -7.86 -23.87
C GLY A 63 -4.18 -8.25 -22.39
N ILE A 64 -3.92 -9.53 -22.13
CA ILE A 64 -3.66 -10.04 -20.79
C ILE A 64 -2.33 -9.42 -20.30
N THR A 65 -2.38 -8.68 -19.21
CA THR A 65 -1.17 -8.22 -18.54
C THR A 65 -0.52 -9.39 -17.81
N THR A 66 0.73 -9.68 -18.15
CA THR A 66 1.49 -10.77 -17.54
C THR A 66 2.55 -10.20 -16.62
N ILE A 67 2.51 -10.64 -15.36
CA ILE A 67 3.49 -10.26 -14.33
C ILE A 67 4.50 -11.39 -14.20
N TYR A 68 5.77 -11.05 -14.34
CA TYR A 68 6.90 -11.97 -14.23
C TYR A 68 7.72 -11.68 -12.96
N ALA A 69 8.33 -12.72 -12.43
CA ALA A 69 9.34 -12.61 -11.39
C ALA A 69 10.65 -11.98 -11.93
N ASN A 70 11.65 -11.84 -11.07
CA ASN A 70 12.94 -11.23 -11.41
C ASN A 70 13.74 -12.07 -12.42
N ASP A 71 13.50 -13.37 -12.51
CA ASP A 71 14.11 -14.28 -13.50
C ASP A 71 13.59 -14.05 -14.92
N ARG A 72 12.51 -13.26 -15.10
CA ARG A 72 11.82 -12.95 -16.36
C ARG A 72 11.19 -14.17 -17.06
N GLU A 73 11.13 -15.32 -16.40
CA GLU A 73 10.61 -16.59 -16.92
C GLU A 73 9.41 -17.07 -16.11
N THR A 74 9.48 -16.94 -14.79
CA THR A 74 8.39 -17.37 -13.89
C THR A 74 7.22 -16.41 -13.96
N VAL A 75 6.08 -16.89 -14.45
CA VAL A 75 4.82 -16.13 -14.49
C VAL A 75 4.20 -16.13 -13.09
N LEU A 76 4.09 -14.95 -12.50
CA LEU A 76 3.43 -14.75 -11.20
C LEU A 76 1.92 -14.57 -11.36
N ALA A 77 1.50 -13.83 -12.39
CA ALA A 77 0.08 -13.64 -12.66
C ALA A 77 -0.18 -13.32 -14.13
N LYS A 78 -1.39 -13.66 -14.54
CA LYS A 78 -2.02 -13.13 -15.75
C LYS A 78 -3.26 -12.39 -15.31
N LEU A 79 -3.23 -11.08 -15.45
CA LEU A 79 -4.27 -10.19 -14.98
C LEU A 79 -4.97 -9.52 -16.15
N TYR A 80 -6.27 -9.43 -16.05
CA TYR A 80 -6.99 -8.41 -16.76
C TYR A 80 -7.00 -7.18 -15.83
N LEU A 81 -6.16 -6.15 -16.11
CA LEU A 81 -6.17 -4.90 -15.33
C LEU A 81 -7.53 -4.21 -15.44
N GLU A 82 -8.19 -4.41 -16.60
CA GLU A 82 -9.63 -4.21 -16.79
C GLU A 82 -10.19 -5.54 -17.29
N ASN A 83 -11.25 -6.03 -16.69
CA ASN A 83 -11.98 -7.20 -17.20
C ASN A 83 -12.68 -6.78 -18.50
N ARG A 84 -11.97 -6.90 -19.63
CA ARG A 84 -12.41 -6.46 -20.95
C ARG A 84 -12.24 -7.59 -21.97
N ILE A 85 -13.33 -7.92 -22.64
CA ILE A 85 -13.37 -8.86 -23.76
C ILE A 85 -13.92 -8.12 -24.96
N GLU A 86 -13.08 -7.95 -25.99
CA GLU A 86 -13.49 -7.34 -27.23
C GLU A 86 -14.36 -8.29 -28.03
N ILE A 87 -15.47 -7.79 -28.53
CA ILE A 87 -16.40 -8.53 -29.39
C ILE A 87 -16.70 -7.72 -30.65
N SER A 88 -17.05 -8.43 -31.71
CA SER A 88 -17.56 -7.88 -32.97
C SER A 88 -19.07 -7.64 -32.92
N GLN A 89 -19.60 -6.96 -33.92
CA GLN A 89 -21.02 -6.57 -33.96
C GLN A 89 -21.97 -7.79 -34.01
N ASP A 90 -21.54 -8.91 -34.56
CA ASP A 90 -22.30 -10.15 -34.64
C ASP A 90 -22.29 -10.97 -33.34
N GLU A 91 -21.51 -10.53 -32.34
CA GLU A 91 -21.41 -11.14 -31.01
C GLU A 91 -22.15 -10.33 -29.93
N VAL A 92 -23.04 -9.39 -30.31
CA VAL A 92 -23.84 -8.60 -29.37
C VAL A 92 -25.27 -8.45 -29.89
N VAL A 93 -26.26 -8.52 -29.00
CA VAL A 93 -27.67 -8.27 -29.38
C VAL A 93 -27.90 -6.83 -29.76
N ASP A 94 -28.77 -6.60 -30.76
CA ASP A 94 -29.15 -5.26 -31.23
C ASP A 94 -29.68 -4.37 -30.08
N TYR A 95 -30.34 -4.92 -29.08
CA TYR A 95 -30.85 -4.17 -27.93
C TYR A 95 -29.78 -3.39 -27.15
N VAL A 96 -28.53 -3.88 -27.13
CA VAL A 96 -27.41 -3.16 -26.51
C VAL A 96 -27.02 -1.95 -27.34
N LEU A 97 -26.88 -2.12 -28.65
CA LEU A 97 -26.51 -1.03 -29.59
C LEU A 97 -27.59 0.04 -29.61
N GLU A 98 -28.84 -0.35 -29.87
CA GLU A 98 -30.00 0.52 -29.93
C GLU A 98 -30.29 1.22 -28.59
N GLY A 99 -30.21 0.47 -27.50
CA GLY A 99 -30.35 0.99 -26.14
C GLY A 99 -29.27 2.02 -25.78
N THR A 100 -28.05 1.80 -26.21
CA THR A 100 -26.93 2.74 -26.03
C THR A 100 -27.17 4.04 -26.79
N ILE A 101 -27.57 3.93 -28.08
CA ILE A 101 -27.93 5.10 -28.91
C ILE A 101 -29.09 5.86 -28.28
N ALA A 102 -30.19 5.17 -27.98
CA ALA A 102 -31.36 5.78 -27.40
C ALA A 102 -31.11 6.52 -26.08
N THR A 103 -30.12 6.00 -25.30
CA THR A 103 -29.87 6.49 -23.96
C THR A 103 -28.78 7.55 -23.88
N GLU A 104 -27.67 7.35 -24.58
CA GLU A 104 -26.53 8.23 -24.51
C GLU A 104 -26.49 9.30 -25.60
N ASP A 105 -27.01 8.99 -26.81
CA ASP A 105 -26.88 9.87 -27.96
C ASP A 105 -27.95 9.57 -29.03
N GLU A 106 -29.20 9.97 -28.76
CA GLU A 106 -30.37 9.64 -29.63
C GLU A 106 -30.22 10.05 -31.11
N ARG A 107 -29.32 10.98 -31.41
CA ARG A 107 -29.03 11.46 -32.77
C ARG A 107 -27.62 11.10 -33.25
N PHE A 108 -27.07 10.03 -32.73
CA PHE A 108 -25.69 9.58 -32.97
C PHE A 108 -25.33 9.54 -34.46
N TYR A 109 -26.25 9.05 -35.33
CA TYR A 109 -26.02 8.96 -36.77
C TYR A 109 -26.21 10.30 -37.52
N GLU A 110 -26.67 11.37 -36.85
CA GLU A 110 -27.02 12.65 -37.50
C GLU A 110 -25.95 13.73 -37.38
N HIS A 111 -24.96 13.55 -36.47
CA HIS A 111 -23.92 14.56 -36.22
C HIS A 111 -22.50 14.01 -36.39
N GLY A 112 -21.49 14.87 -36.38
CA GLY A 112 -20.06 14.51 -36.55
C GLY A 112 -19.23 14.72 -35.28
N GLY A 113 -19.44 13.91 -34.24
CA GLY A 113 -18.71 13.96 -32.98
C GLY A 113 -19.14 15.01 -31.97
N ILE A 114 -19.83 16.03 -32.42
CA ILE A 114 -20.44 17.08 -31.59
C ILE A 114 -21.90 17.23 -32.00
N ASP A 115 -22.82 17.23 -31.04
CA ASP A 115 -24.22 17.50 -31.26
C ASP A 115 -24.62 18.93 -30.82
N PRO A 116 -24.62 19.93 -31.73
CA PRO A 116 -24.99 21.31 -31.38
C PRO A 116 -26.46 21.47 -30.91
N ILE A 117 -27.37 20.63 -31.44
CA ILE A 117 -28.79 20.67 -31.08
C ILE A 117 -28.99 20.07 -29.70
N GLY A 118 -28.34 18.94 -29.39
CA GLY A 118 -28.34 18.32 -28.05
C GLY A 118 -27.77 19.27 -27.00
N ILE A 119 -26.66 19.96 -27.31
CA ILE A 119 -26.09 20.98 -26.42
C ILE A 119 -27.11 22.10 -26.16
N ALA A 120 -27.76 22.62 -27.20
CA ALA A 120 -28.77 23.67 -27.05
C ALA A 120 -29.96 23.19 -26.21
N ARG A 121 -30.43 21.95 -26.44
CA ARG A 121 -31.51 21.32 -25.67
C ARG A 121 -31.11 21.19 -24.20
N ALA A 122 -29.96 20.62 -23.91
CA ALA A 122 -29.46 20.42 -22.53
C ALA A 122 -29.34 21.76 -21.79
N VAL A 123 -28.85 22.83 -22.43
CA VAL A 123 -28.79 24.17 -21.82
C VAL A 123 -30.19 24.68 -21.45
N ILE A 124 -31.18 24.49 -22.29
CA ILE A 124 -32.56 24.92 -22.02
C ILE A 124 -33.16 24.10 -20.87
N VAL A 125 -33.04 22.78 -20.90
CA VAL A 125 -33.60 21.87 -19.89
C VAL A 125 -32.94 22.11 -18.53
N ASN A 126 -31.60 22.21 -18.48
CA ASN A 126 -30.87 22.45 -17.23
C ASN A 126 -31.17 23.84 -16.64
N ALA A 127 -31.39 24.86 -17.50
CA ALA A 127 -31.80 26.17 -17.05
C ALA A 127 -33.24 26.17 -16.48
N ALA A 128 -34.12 25.36 -17.06
CA ALA A 128 -35.52 25.23 -16.60
C ALA A 128 -35.65 24.42 -15.32
N SER A 129 -34.88 23.35 -15.17
CA SER A 129 -34.90 22.45 -13.99
C SER A 129 -34.09 22.98 -12.80
N ARG A 130 -33.32 24.07 -12.94
CA ARG A 130 -32.39 24.62 -11.97
C ARG A 130 -31.35 23.61 -11.48
N GLY A 131 -30.98 22.60 -12.30
CA GLY A 131 -30.01 21.58 -12.01
C GLY A 131 -29.48 20.92 -13.28
N ALA A 132 -28.39 20.15 -13.15
CA ALA A 132 -27.83 19.38 -14.26
C ALA A 132 -28.65 18.08 -14.42
N SER A 133 -29.79 18.18 -15.13
CA SER A 133 -30.74 17.08 -15.35
C SER A 133 -30.53 16.36 -16.68
N GLU A 134 -29.83 16.96 -17.64
CA GLU A 134 -29.57 16.38 -18.96
C GLU A 134 -28.11 16.58 -19.39
N GLY A 135 -27.46 15.48 -19.82
CA GLY A 135 -26.13 15.47 -20.42
C GLY A 135 -26.18 15.80 -21.91
N ALA A 136 -25.10 16.39 -22.42
CA ALA A 136 -24.98 16.75 -23.86
C ALA A 136 -23.69 16.19 -24.47
N SER A 137 -23.05 15.19 -23.84
CA SER A 137 -21.87 14.52 -24.38
C SER A 137 -22.30 13.41 -25.34
N THR A 138 -21.70 13.40 -26.55
CA THR A 138 -21.94 12.33 -27.53
C THR A 138 -21.23 11.04 -27.17
N ILE A 139 -21.63 9.91 -27.76
CA ILE A 139 -20.94 8.60 -27.64
C ILE A 139 -19.45 8.78 -28.02
N THR A 140 -19.16 9.48 -29.13
CA THR A 140 -17.77 9.72 -29.55
C THR A 140 -16.95 10.51 -28.52
N GLN A 141 -17.57 11.52 -27.88
CA GLN A 141 -16.92 12.29 -26.82
C GLN A 141 -16.64 11.42 -25.59
N GLN A 142 -17.56 10.53 -25.22
CA GLN A 142 -17.39 9.61 -24.12
C GLN A 142 -16.29 8.57 -24.44
N LEU A 143 -16.26 8.05 -25.67
CA LEU A 143 -15.18 7.17 -26.14
C LEU A 143 -13.82 7.85 -26.00
N VAL A 144 -13.66 9.07 -26.49
CA VAL A 144 -12.41 9.84 -26.37
C VAL A 144 -12.00 10.06 -24.91
N ARG A 145 -12.96 10.38 -24.04
CA ARG A 145 -12.70 10.56 -22.62
C ARG A 145 -12.22 9.27 -21.95
N ASN A 146 -12.83 8.14 -22.29
CA ASN A 146 -12.55 6.84 -21.69
C ASN A 146 -11.34 6.10 -22.33
N THR A 147 -10.68 6.73 -23.31
CA THR A 147 -9.52 6.17 -24.02
C THR A 147 -8.37 7.17 -24.05
N VAL A 148 -8.37 8.10 -24.98
CA VAL A 148 -7.27 9.03 -25.28
C VAL A 148 -7.04 10.06 -24.15
N LEU A 149 -8.07 10.45 -23.41
CA LEU A 149 -8.02 11.48 -22.35
C LEU A 149 -8.19 10.89 -20.94
N LEU A 150 -7.75 9.66 -20.70
CA LEU A 150 -7.85 8.99 -19.40
C LEU A 150 -7.19 9.80 -18.27
N ASP A 151 -6.01 10.36 -18.50
CA ASP A 151 -5.30 11.20 -17.51
C ASP A 151 -6.07 12.48 -17.14
N GLU A 152 -6.99 12.93 -18.04
CA GLU A 152 -7.84 14.08 -17.82
C GLU A 152 -9.29 13.68 -17.45
N MET A 153 -9.60 12.39 -17.29
CA MET A 153 -10.98 11.88 -17.13
C MET A 153 -11.70 12.54 -15.96
N ASN A 154 -11.00 12.76 -14.85
CA ASN A 154 -11.53 13.38 -13.63
C ASN A 154 -11.45 14.92 -13.63
N ASP A 155 -10.85 15.54 -14.67
CA ASP A 155 -10.79 17.00 -14.79
C ASP A 155 -12.12 17.56 -15.35
N ILE A 156 -12.83 18.33 -14.53
CA ILE A 156 -14.11 19.01 -14.91
C ILE A 156 -13.88 20.36 -15.61
N SER A 157 -12.69 20.60 -16.15
CA SER A 157 -12.37 21.89 -16.80
C SER A 157 -12.96 22.04 -18.19
N ILE A 158 -13.19 23.31 -18.59
CA ILE A 158 -13.58 23.65 -19.97
C ILE A 158 -12.45 23.26 -20.95
N LYS A 159 -11.21 23.31 -20.51
CA LYS A 159 -10.04 22.90 -21.31
C LYS A 159 -10.17 21.44 -21.77
N ARG A 160 -10.41 20.52 -20.83
CA ARG A 160 -10.64 19.11 -21.16
C ARG A 160 -11.80 18.93 -22.14
N LYS A 161 -12.94 19.62 -21.91
CA LYS A 161 -14.10 19.49 -22.79
C LYS A 161 -13.84 20.00 -24.22
N VAL A 162 -13.02 21.03 -24.39
CA VAL A 162 -12.60 21.52 -25.72
C VAL A 162 -11.71 20.49 -26.42
N ARG A 163 -10.76 19.87 -25.68
CA ARG A 163 -9.90 18.80 -26.21
C ARG A 163 -10.70 17.57 -26.62
N GLU A 164 -11.63 17.14 -25.76
CA GLU A 164 -12.55 16.03 -26.01
C GLU A 164 -13.37 16.28 -27.31
N MET A 165 -14.00 17.44 -27.43
CA MET A 165 -14.78 17.80 -28.61
C MET A 165 -13.95 17.85 -29.92
N TYR A 166 -12.71 18.37 -29.82
CA TYR A 166 -11.82 18.42 -30.97
C TYR A 166 -11.41 17.01 -31.41
N ILE A 167 -10.94 16.16 -30.49
CA ILE A 167 -10.54 14.79 -30.81
C ILE A 167 -11.74 13.99 -31.33
N ALA A 168 -12.91 14.09 -30.71
CA ALA A 168 -14.13 13.43 -31.17
C ALA A 168 -14.46 13.79 -32.65
N SER A 169 -14.28 15.07 -33.03
CA SER A 169 -14.47 15.47 -34.41
C SER A 169 -13.43 14.92 -35.39
N GLN A 170 -12.23 14.56 -34.92
CA GLN A 170 -11.21 13.92 -35.75
C GLN A 170 -11.47 12.39 -35.86
N VAL A 171 -11.89 11.74 -34.77
CA VAL A 171 -12.27 10.32 -34.76
C VAL A 171 -13.40 10.05 -35.74
N GLU A 172 -14.43 10.87 -35.77
CA GLU A 172 -15.56 10.77 -36.71
C GLU A 172 -15.18 10.95 -38.21
N ARG A 173 -13.98 11.44 -38.47
CA ARG A 173 -13.43 11.53 -39.85
C ARG A 173 -12.68 10.28 -40.26
N GLN A 174 -12.22 9.49 -39.30
CA GLN A 174 -11.39 8.31 -39.51
C GLN A 174 -12.19 7.02 -39.47
N TYR A 175 -13.23 6.96 -38.64
CA TYR A 175 -13.97 5.74 -38.34
C TYR A 175 -15.46 5.91 -38.71
N SER A 176 -16.10 4.81 -39.10
CA SER A 176 -17.56 4.82 -39.31
C SER A 176 -18.29 4.94 -37.97
N LYS A 177 -19.58 5.29 -38.02
CA LYS A 177 -20.42 5.35 -36.83
C LYS A 177 -20.52 4.00 -36.12
N ASP A 178 -20.64 2.94 -36.89
CA ASP A 178 -20.71 1.58 -36.37
C ASP A 178 -19.40 1.17 -35.68
N ASP A 179 -18.23 1.49 -36.27
CA ASP A 179 -16.94 1.27 -35.63
C ASP A 179 -16.82 2.04 -34.30
N ILE A 180 -17.26 3.30 -34.28
CA ILE A 180 -17.23 4.14 -33.06
C ILE A 180 -18.15 3.57 -31.99
N LEU A 181 -19.35 3.11 -32.36
CA LEU A 181 -20.27 2.47 -31.41
C LEU A 181 -19.70 1.19 -30.83
N MET A 182 -19.11 0.33 -31.67
CA MET A 182 -18.47 -0.89 -31.23
C MET A 182 -17.27 -0.60 -30.33
N MET A 183 -16.40 0.36 -30.70
CA MET A 183 -15.31 0.78 -29.81
C MET A 183 -15.85 1.26 -28.46
N TYR A 184 -16.95 2.01 -28.44
CA TYR A 184 -17.55 2.52 -27.20
C TYR A 184 -18.06 1.42 -26.30
N ILE A 185 -18.87 0.49 -26.81
CA ILE A 185 -19.43 -0.59 -25.99
C ILE A 185 -18.38 -1.60 -25.52
N ASN A 186 -17.23 -1.66 -26.20
CA ASN A 186 -16.09 -2.49 -25.84
C ASN A 186 -15.17 -1.84 -24.79
N VAL A 187 -15.26 -0.51 -24.54
CA VAL A 187 -14.35 0.18 -23.62
C VAL A 187 -15.02 0.83 -22.41
N VAL A 188 -16.33 1.05 -22.46
CA VAL A 188 -17.02 1.79 -21.38
C VAL A 188 -17.11 0.94 -20.11
N ASN A 189 -17.03 1.61 -18.95
CA ASN A 189 -17.11 0.98 -17.64
C ASN A 189 -18.57 0.64 -17.28
N TYR A 190 -18.86 -0.64 -17.07
CA TYR A 190 -20.14 -1.18 -16.63
C TYR A 190 -20.21 -1.48 -15.13
N GLY A 191 -19.26 -0.99 -14.33
CA GLY A 191 -19.20 -1.29 -12.89
C GLY A 191 -18.56 -2.65 -12.57
N ASP A 192 -18.33 -2.89 -11.30
CA ASP A 192 -17.73 -4.13 -10.76
C ASP A 192 -16.39 -4.54 -11.44
N GLY A 193 -15.63 -3.56 -11.93
CA GLY A 193 -14.39 -3.79 -12.67
C GLY A 193 -14.58 -4.23 -14.13
N CYS A 194 -15.82 -4.29 -14.64
CA CYS A 194 -16.13 -4.73 -16.00
C CYS A 194 -16.05 -3.57 -16.98
N TYR A 195 -15.14 -3.67 -17.93
CA TYR A 195 -15.02 -2.77 -19.06
C TYR A 195 -15.41 -3.52 -20.34
N GLY A 196 -16.34 -2.94 -21.09
CA GLY A 196 -16.96 -3.59 -22.25
C GLY A 196 -18.13 -4.49 -21.89
N ILE A 197 -19.02 -4.60 -22.87
CA ILE A 197 -20.34 -5.23 -22.71
C ILE A 197 -20.24 -6.76 -22.51
N GLU A 198 -19.28 -7.42 -23.15
CA GLU A 198 -19.10 -8.87 -23.03
C GLU A 198 -18.64 -9.25 -21.61
N ALA A 199 -17.66 -8.52 -21.07
CA ALA A 199 -17.21 -8.71 -19.71
C ALA A 199 -18.35 -8.49 -18.70
N ALA A 200 -19.14 -7.41 -18.89
CA ALA A 200 -20.28 -7.13 -18.05
C ALA A 200 -21.39 -8.20 -18.16
N SER A 201 -21.67 -8.69 -19.37
CA SER A 201 -22.65 -9.73 -19.60
C SER A 201 -22.28 -11.02 -18.86
N ARG A 202 -21.01 -11.44 -18.96
CA ARG A 202 -20.52 -12.65 -18.30
C ARG A 202 -20.47 -12.48 -16.77
N ASP A 203 -20.01 -11.33 -16.28
CA ASP A 203 -19.94 -11.12 -14.84
C ASP A 203 -21.33 -11.05 -14.21
N TYR A 204 -22.21 -10.18 -14.74
CA TYR A 204 -23.51 -10.00 -14.12
C TYR A 204 -24.51 -11.12 -14.39
N PHE A 205 -24.42 -11.82 -15.53
CA PHE A 205 -25.44 -12.81 -15.94
C PHE A 205 -24.89 -14.19 -16.28
N GLY A 206 -23.56 -14.37 -16.38
CA GLY A 206 -22.95 -15.64 -16.78
C GLY A 206 -23.24 -16.02 -18.24
N LYS A 207 -23.49 -15.02 -19.12
CA LYS A 207 -23.90 -15.19 -20.53
C LYS A 207 -23.01 -14.39 -21.45
N HIS A 208 -22.95 -14.79 -22.72
CA HIS A 208 -22.39 -13.96 -23.78
C HIS A 208 -23.30 -12.77 -24.10
N ALA A 209 -22.75 -11.71 -24.68
CA ALA A 209 -23.49 -10.48 -24.98
C ALA A 209 -24.54 -10.66 -26.07
N ASP A 210 -24.42 -11.68 -26.92
CA ASP A 210 -25.41 -12.10 -27.91
C ASP A 210 -26.59 -12.92 -27.32
N GLU A 211 -26.48 -13.35 -26.05
CA GLU A 211 -27.52 -14.09 -25.34
C GLU A 211 -28.37 -13.23 -24.38
N LEU A 212 -28.08 -11.93 -24.30
CA LEU A 212 -28.80 -11.02 -23.40
C LEU A 212 -30.25 -10.82 -23.83
N THR A 213 -31.16 -10.89 -22.86
CA THR A 213 -32.54 -10.46 -23.03
C THR A 213 -32.63 -8.93 -23.10
N LEU A 214 -33.73 -8.39 -23.62
CA LEU A 214 -33.98 -6.93 -23.63
C LEU A 214 -33.88 -6.32 -22.23
N SER A 215 -34.40 -7.03 -21.22
CA SER A 215 -34.36 -6.58 -19.82
C SER A 215 -32.92 -6.51 -19.26
N GLU A 216 -32.12 -7.53 -19.55
CA GLU A 216 -30.71 -7.59 -19.15
C GLU A 216 -29.86 -6.55 -19.90
N ALA A 217 -30.04 -6.45 -21.23
CA ALA A 217 -29.36 -5.45 -22.05
C ALA A 217 -29.66 -4.02 -21.56
N ALA A 218 -30.95 -3.70 -21.30
CA ALA A 218 -31.34 -2.40 -20.79
C ALA A 218 -30.79 -2.09 -19.38
N LEU A 219 -30.60 -3.12 -18.53
CA LEU A 219 -29.95 -2.95 -17.23
C LEU A 219 -28.48 -2.53 -17.42
N LEU A 220 -27.72 -3.29 -18.24
CA LEU A 220 -26.31 -3.00 -18.51
C LEU A 220 -26.13 -1.63 -19.15
N VAL A 221 -26.89 -1.31 -20.21
CA VAL A 221 -26.84 0.01 -20.88
C VAL A 221 -27.09 1.18 -19.92
N GLY A 222 -27.79 0.94 -18.82
CA GLY A 222 -28.02 1.96 -17.79
C GLY A 222 -26.81 2.31 -16.93
N ILE A 223 -25.85 1.39 -16.77
CA ILE A 223 -24.74 1.49 -15.81
C ILE A 223 -23.71 2.58 -16.15
N PRO A 224 -23.26 2.74 -17.42
CA PRO A 224 -22.13 3.64 -17.76
C PRO A 224 -22.30 5.10 -17.35
N GLN A 225 -23.53 5.58 -17.15
CA GLN A 225 -23.78 6.95 -16.66
C GLN A 225 -23.15 7.20 -15.28
N SER A 226 -23.17 6.21 -14.39
CA SER A 226 -22.56 6.26 -13.06
C SER A 226 -22.33 4.84 -12.57
N PRO A 227 -21.19 4.20 -12.94
CA PRO A 227 -20.94 2.78 -12.69
C PRO A 227 -21.10 2.37 -11.22
N ASN A 228 -20.57 3.17 -10.30
CA ASN A 228 -20.68 2.88 -8.86
C ASN A 228 -22.13 3.04 -8.33
N ALA A 229 -22.88 4.03 -8.84
CA ALA A 229 -24.24 4.30 -8.36
C ALA A 229 -25.28 3.33 -8.90
N TYR A 230 -25.05 2.78 -10.09
CA TYR A 230 -25.95 1.87 -10.80
C TYR A 230 -25.43 0.43 -10.86
N ASN A 231 -24.40 0.09 -10.07
CA ASN A 231 -23.95 -1.30 -9.91
C ASN A 231 -25.08 -2.14 -9.33
N PRO A 232 -25.62 -3.14 -10.08
CA PRO A 232 -26.76 -3.91 -9.62
C PRO A 232 -26.44 -4.85 -8.44
N ARG A 233 -25.17 -5.22 -8.22
CA ARG A 233 -24.76 -6.02 -7.06
C ARG A 233 -24.84 -5.21 -5.75
N GLU A 234 -24.61 -3.89 -5.82
CA GLU A 234 -24.61 -3.00 -4.66
C GLU A 234 -25.92 -2.23 -4.51
N HIS A 235 -26.53 -1.83 -5.64
CA HIS A 235 -27.67 -0.90 -5.70
C HIS A 235 -28.72 -1.34 -6.73
N MET A 236 -29.24 -2.56 -6.58
CA MET A 236 -30.22 -3.14 -7.51
C MET A 236 -31.45 -2.23 -7.74
N ASP A 237 -31.96 -1.57 -6.69
CA ASP A 237 -33.08 -0.64 -6.79
C ASP A 237 -32.81 0.53 -7.74
N LYS A 238 -31.62 1.12 -7.67
CA LYS A 238 -31.21 2.23 -8.54
C LYS A 238 -30.95 1.74 -9.98
N ALA A 239 -30.32 0.57 -10.11
CA ALA A 239 -30.09 -0.05 -11.41
C ALA A 239 -31.41 -0.34 -12.13
N MET A 240 -32.40 -0.90 -11.45
CA MET A 240 -33.75 -1.16 -11.98
C MET A 240 -34.49 0.14 -12.37
N ALA A 241 -34.37 1.20 -11.55
CA ALA A 241 -34.95 2.52 -11.91
C ALA A 241 -34.28 3.12 -13.15
N ARG A 242 -32.95 2.95 -13.29
CA ARG A 242 -32.21 3.40 -14.46
C ARG A 242 -32.55 2.57 -15.71
N ARG A 243 -32.68 1.24 -15.58
CA ARG A 243 -33.17 0.34 -16.62
C ARG A 243 -34.52 0.79 -17.18
N ALA A 244 -35.48 1.09 -16.30
CA ALA A 244 -36.78 1.62 -16.73
C ALA A 244 -36.67 2.88 -17.59
N THR A 245 -35.68 3.74 -17.29
CA THR A 245 -35.41 4.95 -18.12
C THR A 245 -34.85 4.57 -19.49
N VAL A 246 -33.96 3.56 -19.57
CA VAL A 246 -33.41 3.04 -20.83
C VAL A 246 -34.53 2.48 -21.69
N LEU A 247 -35.35 1.56 -21.15
CA LEU A 247 -36.52 1.00 -21.86
C LEU A 247 -37.47 2.05 -22.36
N GLN A 248 -37.77 3.10 -21.55
CA GLN A 248 -38.64 4.19 -21.98
C GLN A 248 -38.03 4.98 -23.15
N ARG A 249 -36.72 5.20 -23.18
CA ARG A 249 -36.03 5.85 -24.28
C ARG A 249 -36.00 5.00 -25.53
N MET A 250 -35.77 3.68 -25.41
CA MET A 250 -35.86 2.75 -26.55
C MET A 250 -37.28 2.78 -27.18
N LEU A 251 -38.33 2.73 -26.37
CA LEU A 251 -39.70 2.85 -26.84
C LEU A 251 -39.96 4.17 -27.53
N SER A 252 -39.53 5.29 -26.93
CA SER A 252 -39.73 6.64 -27.47
C SER A 252 -39.03 6.86 -28.82
N ASN A 253 -37.92 6.19 -29.05
CA ASN A 253 -37.14 6.25 -30.29
C ASN A 253 -37.56 5.16 -31.32
N GLY A 254 -38.52 4.28 -30.95
CA GLY A 254 -39.07 3.28 -31.85
C GLY A 254 -38.20 2.04 -32.05
N TYR A 255 -37.24 1.80 -31.17
CA TYR A 255 -36.40 0.59 -31.19
C TYR A 255 -37.12 -0.64 -30.65
N ILE A 256 -38.08 -0.43 -29.74
CA ILE A 256 -38.90 -1.52 -29.18
C ILE A 256 -40.38 -1.15 -29.27
N THR A 257 -41.25 -2.16 -29.30
CA THR A 257 -42.70 -1.99 -29.27
C THR A 257 -43.21 -1.79 -27.83
N GLN A 258 -44.46 -1.35 -27.69
CA GLN A 258 -45.11 -1.22 -26.38
C GLN A 258 -45.17 -2.56 -25.64
N THR A 259 -45.42 -3.66 -26.37
CA THR A 259 -45.47 -5.03 -25.77
C THR A 259 -44.12 -5.44 -25.19
N GLU A 260 -43.03 -5.27 -25.96
CA GLU A 260 -41.66 -5.58 -25.50
C GLU A 260 -41.27 -4.69 -24.30
N TYR A 261 -41.66 -3.40 -24.32
CA TYR A 261 -41.44 -2.53 -23.17
C TYR A 261 -42.14 -3.03 -21.90
N ASP A 262 -43.44 -3.38 -22.01
CA ASP A 262 -44.24 -3.82 -20.87
C ASP A 262 -43.73 -5.16 -20.33
N GLU A 263 -43.33 -6.09 -21.19
CA GLU A 263 -42.72 -7.37 -20.81
C GLU A 263 -41.38 -7.17 -20.14
N ALA A 264 -40.47 -6.40 -20.74
CA ALA A 264 -39.14 -6.14 -20.16
C ALA A 264 -39.21 -5.34 -18.86
N LEU A 265 -40.21 -4.44 -18.70
CA LEU A 265 -40.39 -3.70 -17.44
C LEU A 265 -40.86 -4.60 -16.30
N ALA A 266 -41.70 -5.59 -16.60
CA ALA A 266 -42.22 -6.55 -15.63
C ALA A 266 -41.18 -7.62 -15.22
N ASP A 267 -40.18 -7.84 -16.07
CA ASP A 267 -39.11 -8.81 -15.80
C ASP A 267 -38.14 -8.30 -14.74
N THR A 268 -37.56 -9.23 -13.98
CA THR A 268 -36.53 -8.96 -12.97
C THR A 268 -35.28 -9.79 -13.28
N PRO A 269 -34.25 -9.19 -13.88
CA PRO A 269 -33.00 -9.88 -14.18
C PRO A 269 -32.37 -10.50 -12.94
N VAL A 270 -31.92 -11.74 -13.06
CA VAL A 270 -31.26 -12.48 -11.98
C VAL A 270 -29.75 -12.44 -12.21
N LEU A 271 -29.02 -11.89 -11.24
CA LEU A 271 -27.57 -11.83 -11.32
C LEU A 271 -26.94 -13.20 -11.08
N SER A 272 -25.85 -13.47 -11.80
CA SER A 272 -24.98 -14.62 -11.53
C SER A 272 -24.36 -14.50 -10.13
N THR A 273 -24.25 -15.60 -9.44
CA THR A 273 -23.52 -15.71 -8.17
C THR A 273 -22.03 -15.96 -8.39
N GLU A 274 -21.65 -16.41 -9.58
CA GLU A 274 -20.26 -16.61 -9.97
C GLU A 274 -19.74 -15.31 -10.60
N LYS A 275 -18.65 -14.78 -10.06
CA LYS A 275 -17.90 -13.69 -10.70
C LYS A 275 -17.00 -14.28 -11.78
N MET A 276 -16.85 -13.55 -12.89
CA MET A 276 -15.90 -13.95 -13.91
C MET A 276 -14.47 -13.77 -13.37
N THR A 277 -13.76 -14.88 -13.21
CA THR A 277 -12.36 -14.90 -12.78
C THR A 277 -11.51 -15.69 -13.77
N ASP A 278 -11.21 -15.07 -14.92
CA ASP A 278 -10.18 -15.61 -15.83
C ASP A 278 -8.75 -15.18 -15.41
N GLU A 279 -8.64 -14.50 -14.26
CA GLU A 279 -7.34 -14.12 -13.69
C GLU A 279 -6.66 -15.37 -13.11
N THR A 280 -5.44 -15.61 -13.55
CA THR A 280 -4.59 -16.63 -12.95
C THR A 280 -3.57 -15.95 -12.07
N ILE A 281 -3.74 -16.07 -10.75
CA ILE A 281 -2.77 -15.64 -9.75
C ILE A 281 -2.04 -16.90 -9.29
N SER A 282 -0.72 -16.89 -9.36
CA SER A 282 0.10 -17.98 -8.86
C SER A 282 0.02 -18.07 -7.33
N ASP A 283 -0.13 -19.28 -6.80
CA ASP A 283 -0.12 -19.56 -5.36
C ASP A 283 1.24 -19.21 -4.70
N ILE A 284 2.27 -18.94 -5.51
CA ILE A 284 3.61 -18.65 -5.00
C ILE A 284 3.61 -17.34 -4.20
N ALA A 285 3.02 -16.27 -4.73
CA ALA A 285 3.15 -14.91 -4.17
C ALA A 285 1.87 -14.06 -4.30
N PRO A 286 0.69 -14.54 -3.88
CA PRO A 286 -0.56 -13.83 -4.16
C PRO A 286 -0.63 -12.43 -3.51
N TYR A 287 -0.07 -12.25 -2.32
CA TYR A 287 -0.01 -10.94 -1.65
C TYR A 287 0.95 -9.95 -2.34
N PHE A 288 2.05 -10.44 -2.89
CA PHE A 288 2.96 -9.60 -3.67
C PHE A 288 2.31 -9.15 -4.99
N ILE A 289 1.58 -10.05 -5.64
CA ILE A 289 0.83 -9.73 -6.87
C ILE A 289 -0.23 -8.67 -6.60
N ASP A 290 -0.98 -8.78 -5.50
CA ASP A 290 -1.94 -7.74 -5.07
C ASP A 290 -1.23 -6.39 -4.78
N TYR A 291 -0.07 -6.43 -4.17
CA TYR A 291 0.75 -5.24 -3.96
C TYR A 291 1.19 -4.61 -5.29
N VAL A 292 1.72 -5.39 -6.24
CA VAL A 292 2.10 -4.91 -7.59
C VAL A 292 0.89 -4.33 -8.33
N ARG A 293 -0.28 -4.98 -8.27
CA ARG A 293 -1.52 -4.47 -8.88
C ARG A 293 -1.88 -3.08 -8.36
N ARG A 294 -1.83 -2.88 -7.05
CA ARG A 294 -2.07 -1.56 -6.44
C ARG A 294 -1.02 -0.54 -6.83
N GLU A 295 0.24 -0.92 -6.87
CA GLU A 295 1.30 -0.04 -7.36
C GLU A 295 1.03 0.41 -8.81
N LEU A 296 0.58 -0.49 -9.68
CA LEU A 296 0.23 -0.15 -11.06
C LEU A 296 -0.94 0.86 -11.12
N ASP A 297 -1.94 0.71 -10.26
CA ASP A 297 -3.15 1.55 -10.26
C ASP A 297 -2.94 2.91 -9.58
N GLU A 298 -2.17 2.96 -8.49
CA GLU A 298 -2.10 4.11 -7.58
C GLU A 298 -0.82 4.93 -7.73
N ASN A 299 0.27 4.34 -8.22
CA ASN A 299 1.56 5.01 -8.29
C ASN A 299 1.64 5.97 -9.50
N PRO A 300 1.78 7.28 -9.27
CA PRO A 300 1.83 8.28 -10.35
C PRO A 300 3.06 8.16 -11.26
N ARG A 301 4.04 7.32 -10.93
CA ARG A 301 5.18 7.00 -11.81
C ARG A 301 4.76 6.18 -13.02
N PHE A 302 3.65 5.44 -12.92
CA PHE A 302 3.13 4.64 -14.02
C PHE A 302 2.11 5.44 -14.83
N PRO A 303 2.24 5.51 -16.18
CA PRO A 303 1.29 6.22 -17.01
C PRO A 303 -0.09 5.55 -16.96
N ALA A 304 -1.09 6.20 -16.35
CA ALA A 304 -2.44 5.64 -16.19
C ALA A 304 -3.05 5.18 -17.52
N THR A 305 -2.80 5.93 -18.60
CA THR A 305 -3.23 5.56 -19.96
C THR A 305 -2.63 4.24 -20.44
N VAL A 306 -1.36 3.96 -20.08
CA VAL A 306 -0.67 2.73 -20.47
C VAL A 306 -1.20 1.55 -19.66
N ILE A 307 -1.40 1.75 -18.36
CA ILE A 307 -1.92 0.70 -17.46
C ILE A 307 -3.33 0.30 -17.87
N ALA A 308 -4.20 1.28 -18.16
CA ALA A 308 -5.58 1.03 -18.58
C ALA A 308 -5.73 0.28 -19.91
N HIS A 309 -4.70 0.31 -20.79
CA HIS A 309 -4.73 -0.47 -22.03
C HIS A 309 -4.58 -1.98 -21.81
N GLY A 310 -3.97 -2.41 -20.70
CA GLY A 310 -3.64 -3.82 -20.48
C GLY A 310 -2.65 -4.40 -21.48
N GLY A 311 -2.53 -5.71 -21.50
CA GLY A 311 -1.60 -6.41 -22.41
C GLY A 311 -0.13 -6.15 -22.12
N LEU A 312 0.16 -5.70 -20.91
CA LEU A 312 1.50 -5.33 -20.49
C LEU A 312 2.31 -6.56 -20.12
N THR A 313 3.61 -6.45 -20.31
CA THR A 313 4.58 -7.34 -19.66
C THR A 313 5.23 -6.57 -18.53
N VAL A 314 4.98 -7.01 -17.30
CA VAL A 314 5.48 -6.37 -16.08
C VAL A 314 6.55 -7.26 -15.47
N TYR A 315 7.77 -6.78 -15.36
CA TYR A 315 8.85 -7.45 -14.66
C TYR A 315 8.98 -6.90 -13.25
N THR A 316 9.13 -7.80 -12.28
CA THR A 316 9.17 -7.45 -10.86
C THR A 316 10.51 -7.79 -10.22
N THR A 317 10.67 -7.43 -8.96
CA THR A 317 11.83 -7.73 -8.13
C THR A 317 11.72 -9.06 -7.40
N LEU A 318 10.54 -9.70 -7.40
CA LEU A 318 10.30 -10.93 -6.64
C LEU A 318 11.22 -12.05 -7.08
N ASP A 319 11.92 -12.65 -6.15
CA ASP A 319 12.69 -13.86 -6.38
C ASP A 319 11.84 -15.09 -6.01
N PRO A 320 11.53 -15.98 -6.97
CA PRO A 320 10.65 -17.13 -6.70
C PRO A 320 11.18 -18.09 -5.65
N ASP A 321 12.50 -18.27 -5.57
CA ASP A 321 13.13 -19.17 -4.60
C ASP A 321 13.07 -18.55 -3.19
N LEU A 322 13.40 -17.25 -3.06
CA LEU A 322 13.28 -16.51 -1.81
C LEU A 322 11.82 -16.43 -1.32
N GLN A 323 10.89 -16.24 -2.24
CA GLN A 323 9.46 -16.25 -1.91
C GLN A 323 9.01 -17.61 -1.38
N LYS A 324 9.45 -18.68 -2.02
CA LYS A 324 9.18 -20.03 -1.55
C LYS A 324 9.78 -20.29 -0.17
N ASP A 325 11.02 -19.87 0.07
CA ASP A 325 11.68 -19.98 1.36
C ASP A 325 10.93 -19.22 2.46
N ALA A 326 10.36 -18.05 2.13
CA ALA A 326 9.52 -17.25 3.04
C ALA A 326 8.20 -17.96 3.40
N ASN A 327 7.53 -18.52 2.41
CA ASN A 327 6.31 -19.32 2.60
C ASN A 327 6.59 -20.57 3.45
N ASP A 328 7.69 -21.28 3.16
CA ASP A 328 8.12 -22.48 3.89
C ASP A 328 8.47 -22.15 5.34
N ALA A 329 9.21 -21.07 5.58
CA ALA A 329 9.59 -20.64 6.93
C ALA A 329 8.36 -20.33 7.81
N ILE A 330 7.36 -19.60 7.27
CA ILE A 330 6.11 -19.35 7.99
C ILE A 330 5.35 -20.65 8.23
N SER A 331 5.12 -21.45 7.18
CA SER A 331 4.30 -22.65 7.28
C SER A 331 4.88 -23.68 8.25
N GLN A 332 6.20 -23.86 8.27
CA GLN A 332 6.89 -24.81 9.16
C GLN A 332 6.82 -24.36 10.64
N ASN A 333 7.07 -23.09 10.91
CA ASN A 333 7.08 -22.56 12.27
C ASN A 333 5.69 -22.35 12.84
N MET A 334 4.68 -22.10 11.98
CA MET A 334 3.30 -21.82 12.40
C MET A 334 2.37 -23.04 12.33
N ARG A 335 2.83 -24.20 11.87
CA ARG A 335 1.99 -25.40 11.62
C ARG A 335 1.22 -25.91 12.84
N TRP A 336 1.74 -25.68 14.05
CA TRP A 336 1.12 -26.11 15.31
C TRP A 336 0.46 -24.95 16.06
N SER A 337 0.47 -23.75 15.49
CA SER A 337 -0.16 -22.59 16.09
C SER A 337 -1.68 -22.65 15.89
N ASP A 338 -2.39 -21.83 16.68
CA ASP A 338 -3.81 -21.55 16.44
C ASP A 338 -3.99 -21.13 14.96
N SER A 339 -5.01 -21.68 14.29
CA SER A 339 -5.30 -21.39 12.89
C SER A 339 -5.64 -19.91 12.64
N GLN A 340 -6.08 -19.20 13.68
CA GLN A 340 -6.38 -17.77 13.62
C GLN A 340 -5.14 -16.88 13.84
N LEU A 341 -4.05 -17.45 14.38
CA LEU A 341 -2.79 -16.73 14.52
C LEU A 341 -2.16 -16.61 13.13
N ASP A 342 -1.95 -15.39 12.68
CA ASP A 342 -1.39 -15.07 11.36
C ASP A 342 0.07 -14.61 11.45
N ALA A 343 0.74 -14.56 10.30
CA ALA A 343 2.10 -14.06 10.20
C ALA A 343 2.31 -13.36 8.86
N ALA A 344 3.19 -12.36 8.85
CA ALA A 344 3.64 -11.67 7.66
C ALA A 344 5.18 -11.58 7.65
N LEU A 345 5.75 -11.62 6.45
CA LEU A 345 7.19 -11.49 6.24
C LEU A 345 7.45 -10.64 5.01
N VAL A 346 8.36 -9.68 5.12
CA VAL A 346 8.89 -8.94 3.97
C VAL A 346 10.40 -8.94 4.03
N SER A 347 11.02 -9.18 2.88
CA SER A 347 12.47 -9.10 2.71
C SER A 347 12.82 -8.13 1.59
N VAL A 348 13.76 -7.21 1.89
CA VAL A 348 14.26 -6.21 0.94
C VAL A 348 15.77 -6.30 0.83
N VAL A 349 16.31 -5.92 -0.33
CA VAL A 349 17.75 -5.79 -0.56
C VAL A 349 18.21 -4.45 0.00
N PRO A 350 19.21 -4.41 0.91
CA PRO A 350 19.64 -3.16 1.53
C PRO A 350 20.27 -2.15 0.57
N ASP A 351 20.93 -2.61 -0.48
CA ASP A 351 21.75 -1.76 -1.35
C ASP A 351 20.96 -1.07 -2.47
N ASP A 352 19.70 -1.44 -2.71
CA ASP A 352 18.87 -0.87 -3.78
C ASP A 352 17.37 -0.75 -3.45
N GLY A 353 16.85 -1.47 -2.43
CA GLY A 353 15.45 -1.42 -2.03
C GLY A 353 14.54 -2.43 -2.74
N GLU A 354 15.07 -3.39 -3.51
CA GLU A 354 14.27 -4.45 -4.14
C GLU A 354 13.49 -5.27 -3.11
N ILE A 355 12.17 -5.40 -3.31
CA ILE A 355 11.32 -6.30 -2.51
C ILE A 355 11.43 -7.70 -3.12
N VAL A 356 12.21 -8.58 -2.48
CA VAL A 356 12.53 -9.90 -3.03
C VAL A 356 11.60 -11.02 -2.53
N ALA A 357 10.91 -10.81 -1.41
CA ALA A 357 9.90 -11.72 -0.88
C ALA A 357 8.85 -10.96 -0.06
N MET A 358 7.58 -11.37 -0.19
CA MET A 358 6.46 -10.79 0.56
C MET A 358 5.40 -11.85 0.87
N VAL A 359 5.16 -12.08 2.14
CA VAL A 359 4.06 -12.92 2.63
C VAL A 359 3.15 -12.04 3.49
N GLY A 360 1.93 -11.80 3.04
CA GLY A 360 0.97 -10.91 3.71
C GLY A 360 -0.04 -11.63 4.60
N GLY A 361 0.13 -12.92 4.83
CA GLY A 361 -0.74 -13.76 5.65
C GLY A 361 -0.55 -15.24 5.33
N ARG A 362 -1.11 -16.13 6.16
CA ARG A 362 -0.97 -17.58 6.00
C ARG A 362 -1.90 -18.17 4.95
N ASP A 363 -2.99 -17.49 4.63
CA ASP A 363 -4.02 -17.99 3.72
C ASP A 363 -4.65 -16.83 2.96
N TYR A 364 -4.27 -16.70 1.69
CA TYR A 364 -4.78 -15.65 0.81
C TYR A 364 -6.23 -15.88 0.37
N GLU A 365 -6.65 -17.14 0.21
CA GLU A 365 -8.00 -17.46 -0.25
C GLU A 365 -9.06 -17.01 0.75
N THR A 366 -8.79 -17.22 2.04
CA THR A 366 -9.72 -16.83 3.09
C THR A 366 -9.57 -15.35 3.48
N ASN A 367 -8.41 -14.72 3.21
CA ASN A 367 -8.19 -13.34 3.61
C ASN A 367 -7.19 -12.60 2.72
N LYS A 368 -7.71 -11.75 1.86
CA LYS A 368 -6.94 -10.96 0.88
C LYS A 368 -6.30 -9.69 1.46
N PHE A 369 -6.60 -9.32 2.71
CA PHE A 369 -5.96 -8.16 3.36
C PHE A 369 -4.48 -8.43 3.61
N ASN A 370 -3.61 -7.67 2.94
CA ASN A 370 -2.17 -7.84 2.97
C ASN A 370 -1.57 -7.26 4.26
N LEU A 371 -1.28 -8.12 5.23
CA LEU A 371 -0.67 -7.71 6.49
C LEU A 371 0.75 -7.15 6.30
N ALA A 372 1.44 -7.49 5.22
CA ALA A 372 2.79 -7.01 4.96
C ALA A 372 2.86 -5.49 4.69
N THR A 373 1.77 -4.90 4.16
CA THR A 373 1.76 -3.51 3.69
C THR A 373 0.58 -2.67 4.17
N GLN A 374 -0.56 -3.31 4.52
CA GLN A 374 -1.80 -2.60 4.82
C GLN A 374 -2.13 -2.53 6.31
N MET A 375 -1.49 -3.36 7.14
CA MET A 375 -1.72 -3.32 8.58
C MET A 375 -1.09 -2.08 9.21
N SER A 376 -1.65 -1.69 10.36
CA SER A 376 -1.06 -0.71 11.27
C SER A 376 -1.03 -1.35 12.65
N ARG A 377 0.13 -1.91 13.06
CA ARG A 377 0.27 -2.71 14.29
C ARG A 377 1.46 -2.21 15.11
N GLN A 378 1.31 -2.25 16.43
CA GLN A 378 2.34 -1.75 17.35
C GLN A 378 3.66 -2.51 17.16
N ALA A 379 4.74 -1.76 16.89
CA ALA A 379 6.07 -2.31 16.70
C ALA A 379 6.67 -2.94 17.98
N GLY A 380 6.16 -2.52 19.13
CA GLY A 380 6.74 -2.93 20.41
C GLY A 380 8.23 -2.62 20.51
N SER A 381 8.97 -3.42 21.23
CA SER A 381 10.41 -3.21 21.47
C SER A 381 11.30 -3.20 20.23
N SER A 382 10.81 -3.57 19.02
CA SER A 382 11.60 -3.42 17.80
C SER A 382 11.85 -1.94 17.46
N PHE A 383 10.97 -1.05 17.92
CA PHE A 383 11.11 0.39 17.71
C PHE A 383 12.24 1.04 18.55
N LYS A 384 12.72 0.37 19.60
CA LYS A 384 13.89 0.80 20.39
C LYS A 384 15.13 1.05 19.53
N THR A 385 15.23 0.37 18.40
CA THR A 385 16.32 0.57 17.42
C THR A 385 16.39 2.03 16.96
N PHE A 386 15.27 2.68 16.70
CA PHE A 386 15.26 4.09 16.27
C PHE A 386 15.62 5.05 17.41
N THR A 387 15.25 4.72 18.63
CA THR A 387 15.70 5.49 19.82
C THR A 387 17.20 5.33 20.03
N LEU A 388 17.77 4.14 19.84
CA LEU A 388 19.22 3.91 19.87
C LEU A 388 19.93 4.72 18.77
N LEU A 389 19.44 4.67 17.54
CA LEU A 389 19.98 5.47 16.42
C LEU A 389 19.96 6.97 16.71
N SER A 390 18.86 7.45 17.29
CA SER A 390 18.71 8.84 17.69
C SER A 390 19.73 9.23 18.78
N ALA A 391 19.90 8.39 19.80
CA ALA A 391 20.88 8.59 20.87
C ALA A 391 22.32 8.64 20.33
N LEU A 392 22.67 7.70 19.45
CA LEU A 392 23.98 7.66 18.79
C LEU A 392 24.23 8.90 17.92
N ASN A 393 23.22 9.33 17.16
CA ASN A 393 23.29 10.50 16.31
C ASN A 393 23.45 11.79 17.12
N GLU A 394 22.88 11.86 18.32
CA GLU A 394 23.09 12.93 19.29
C GLU A 394 24.46 12.86 19.97
N GLY A 395 25.23 11.81 19.77
CA GLY A 395 26.56 11.61 20.35
C GLY A 395 26.54 11.00 21.75
N LEU A 396 25.52 10.21 22.08
CA LEU A 396 25.51 9.42 23.31
C LEU A 396 26.44 8.22 23.16
N ASP A 397 27.29 7.97 24.16
CA ASP A 397 28.13 6.77 24.25
C ASP A 397 27.33 5.65 24.92
N PRO A 398 26.84 4.64 24.17
CA PRO A 398 25.93 3.62 24.72
C PRO A 398 26.64 2.64 25.64
N ASP A 399 27.98 2.48 25.51
CA ASP A 399 28.76 1.58 26.35
C ASP A 399 29.10 2.18 27.73
N ASN A 400 29.22 3.53 27.77
CA ASN A 400 29.62 4.25 28.98
C ASN A 400 28.50 5.16 29.54
N THR A 401 27.28 5.08 28.99
CA THR A 401 26.09 5.74 29.56
C THR A 401 25.27 4.72 30.31
N TYR A 402 25.19 4.90 31.63
CA TYR A 402 24.46 4.02 32.52
C TYR A 402 23.17 4.66 33.00
N ILE A 403 22.08 3.90 32.95
CA ILE A 403 20.74 4.32 33.38
C ILE A 403 20.19 3.27 34.35
N ASP A 404 19.45 3.72 35.36
CA ASP A 404 18.80 2.84 36.32
C ASP A 404 17.66 2.07 35.61
N SER A 405 17.67 0.75 35.76
CA SER A 405 16.68 -0.15 35.16
C SER A 405 15.58 -0.62 36.13
N SER A 406 15.45 0.01 37.30
CA SER A 406 14.41 -0.32 38.28
C SER A 406 13.02 -0.33 37.62
N SER A 407 12.14 -1.21 38.12
CA SER A 407 10.80 -1.41 37.57
C SER A 407 9.79 -1.57 38.72
N PRO A 408 8.67 -0.83 38.69
CA PRO A 408 8.29 0.17 37.71
C PRO A 408 9.01 1.53 37.86
N VAL A 409 9.08 2.28 36.77
CA VAL A 409 9.52 3.68 36.77
C VAL A 409 8.41 4.56 36.21
N GLN A 410 8.18 5.74 36.81
CA GLN A 410 7.32 6.77 36.26
C GLN A 410 8.18 7.80 35.53
N VAL A 411 7.84 8.05 34.26
CA VAL A 411 8.49 9.04 33.40
C VAL A 411 7.47 10.14 33.08
N GLY A 412 7.87 11.38 33.32
CA GLY A 412 6.93 12.49 33.23
C GLY A 412 5.83 12.40 34.30
N LYS A 413 4.61 12.88 33.97
CA LYS A 413 3.50 12.94 34.94
C LYS A 413 2.63 11.68 34.95
N ASP A 414 2.42 11.09 33.78
CA ASP A 414 1.31 10.16 33.58
C ASP A 414 1.76 8.81 32.97
N TRP A 415 3.06 8.58 32.72
CA TRP A 415 3.54 7.36 32.10
C TRP A 415 4.33 6.48 33.07
N THR A 416 3.75 5.35 33.47
CA THR A 416 4.41 4.33 34.31
C THR A 416 4.84 3.16 33.41
N VAL A 417 6.13 2.81 33.46
CA VAL A 417 6.75 1.80 32.62
C VAL A 417 7.24 0.63 33.48
N ASN A 418 6.93 -0.59 33.03
CA ASN A 418 7.41 -1.82 33.60
C ASN A 418 8.34 -2.54 32.63
N ASN A 419 9.34 -3.24 33.16
CA ASN A 419 10.06 -4.23 32.38
C ASN A 419 9.20 -5.48 32.19
N SER A 420 9.41 -6.21 31.09
CA SER A 420 8.64 -7.43 30.78
C SER A 420 8.76 -8.51 31.86
N GLU A 421 9.89 -8.52 32.58
CA GLU A 421 10.19 -9.45 33.65
C GLU A 421 9.67 -8.99 35.02
N GLY A 422 9.12 -7.76 35.10
CA GLY A 422 8.54 -7.20 36.31
C GLY A 422 9.55 -6.71 37.35
N HIS A 423 10.84 -6.77 37.07
CA HIS A 423 11.91 -6.33 38.00
C HIS A 423 13.01 -5.54 37.26
N GLY A 424 13.86 -4.87 38.04
CA GLY A 424 15.02 -4.14 37.54
C GLY A 424 16.27 -4.98 37.58
N HIS A 425 17.32 -4.50 36.89
CA HIS A 425 18.65 -5.14 36.81
C HIS A 425 19.73 -4.21 37.39
N GLY A 426 19.36 -3.21 38.17
CA GLY A 426 20.23 -2.16 38.66
C GLY A 426 20.67 -1.18 37.57
N SER A 427 21.81 -0.52 37.79
CA SER A 427 22.37 0.42 36.80
C SER A 427 23.02 -0.37 35.67
N MET A 428 22.61 -0.11 34.41
CA MET A 428 23.11 -0.83 33.23
C MET A 428 23.42 0.09 32.07
N SER A 429 24.34 -0.30 31.19
CA SER A 429 24.67 0.47 30.00
C SER A 429 23.52 0.46 29.01
N VAL A 430 23.40 1.52 28.16
CA VAL A 430 22.41 1.55 27.08
C VAL A 430 22.62 0.37 26.11
N THR A 431 23.87 -0.05 25.89
CA THR A 431 24.18 -1.25 25.11
C THR A 431 23.55 -2.51 25.71
N ASP A 432 23.75 -2.76 27.00
CA ASP A 432 23.23 -3.98 27.66
C ASP A 432 21.68 -3.90 27.77
N ALA A 433 21.14 -2.71 28.00
CA ALA A 433 19.68 -2.48 27.96
C ALA A 433 19.08 -2.74 26.58
N THR A 434 19.81 -2.50 25.49
CA THR A 434 19.39 -2.84 24.13
C THR A 434 19.36 -4.36 23.92
N ILE A 435 20.44 -5.04 24.37
CA ILE A 435 20.60 -6.49 24.24
C ILE A 435 19.49 -7.24 25.00
N SER A 436 19.19 -6.78 26.23
CA SER A 436 18.16 -7.35 27.10
C SER A 436 16.77 -6.72 26.88
N SER A 437 16.67 -5.74 25.98
CA SER A 437 15.40 -5.07 25.61
C SER A 437 14.67 -4.41 26.80
N VAL A 438 15.38 -3.77 27.72
CA VAL A 438 14.85 -3.20 28.96
C VAL A 438 13.99 -1.97 28.69
N ASN A 439 12.73 -1.98 29.12
CA ASN A 439 11.76 -0.90 28.83
C ASN A 439 12.07 0.36 29.62
N THR A 440 12.35 0.24 30.92
CA THR A 440 12.53 1.39 31.82
C THR A 440 13.72 2.23 31.45
N VAL A 441 14.80 1.64 30.95
CA VAL A 441 15.97 2.36 30.42
C VAL A 441 15.61 3.15 29.16
N TYR A 442 14.87 2.53 28.24
CA TYR A 442 14.47 3.20 26.98
C TYR A 442 13.46 4.31 27.18
N ALA A 443 12.58 4.19 28.16
CA ALA A 443 11.66 5.25 28.55
C ALA A 443 12.40 6.49 29.09
N GLN A 444 13.39 6.27 29.95
CA GLN A 444 14.26 7.36 30.44
C GLN A 444 15.15 7.95 29.34
N LEU A 445 15.67 7.09 28.46
CA LEU A 445 16.51 7.49 27.34
C LEU A 445 15.77 8.42 26.37
N VAL A 446 14.58 8.00 25.89
CA VAL A 446 13.78 8.82 24.96
C VAL A 446 13.34 10.13 25.61
N HIS A 447 12.97 10.10 26.90
CA HIS A 447 12.61 11.31 27.65
C HIS A 447 13.75 12.33 27.70
N ALA A 448 14.97 11.86 27.92
CA ALA A 448 16.16 12.71 28.00
C ALA A 448 16.61 13.25 26.62
N ILE A 449 16.49 12.46 25.55
CA ILE A 449 16.89 12.89 24.19
C ILE A 449 15.77 13.61 23.42
N GLY A 450 14.49 13.35 23.75
CA GLY A 450 13.28 13.87 23.13
C GLY A 450 12.70 12.96 22.05
N ALA A 451 11.42 12.62 22.19
CA ALA A 451 10.68 11.71 21.30
C ALA A 451 10.74 12.12 19.80
N GLN A 452 10.68 13.44 19.51
CA GLN A 452 10.71 13.94 18.13
C GLN A 452 11.95 13.48 17.36
N LYS A 453 13.11 13.36 18.01
CA LYS A 453 14.34 12.90 17.35
C LYS A 453 14.29 11.43 16.97
N THR A 454 13.63 10.61 17.79
CA THR A 454 13.35 9.20 17.46
C THR A 454 12.42 9.10 16.27
N ILE A 455 11.37 9.93 16.22
CA ILE A 455 10.42 10.01 15.10
C ILE A 455 11.14 10.45 13.81
N ASP A 456 11.93 11.53 13.88
CA ASP A 456 12.65 12.07 12.72
C ASP A 456 13.61 11.01 12.12
N ILE A 457 14.33 10.27 12.95
CA ILE A 457 15.23 9.20 12.52
C ILE A 457 14.43 8.02 11.93
N ALA A 458 13.31 7.62 12.55
CA ALA A 458 12.47 6.55 12.03
C ALA A 458 11.93 6.89 10.63
N HIS A 459 11.41 8.10 10.45
CA HIS A 459 10.96 8.58 9.14
C HIS A 459 12.11 8.68 8.13
N ALA A 460 13.27 9.19 8.53
CA ALA A 460 14.44 9.25 7.65
C ALA A 460 14.90 7.86 7.19
N CYS A 461 14.76 6.84 8.04
CA CYS A 461 15.08 5.45 7.70
C CYS A 461 14.01 4.75 6.84
N GLY A 462 12.81 5.31 6.68
CA GLY A 462 11.78 4.74 5.79
C GLY A 462 10.44 4.39 6.44
N ILE A 463 10.23 4.67 7.73
CA ILE A 463 8.89 4.57 8.34
C ILE A 463 8.02 5.70 7.81
N LYS A 464 6.90 5.37 7.18
CA LYS A 464 5.95 6.33 6.59
C LYS A 464 4.69 6.51 7.44
N SER A 465 4.36 5.53 8.26
CA SER A 465 3.23 5.56 9.19
C SER A 465 3.33 6.75 10.14
N GLU A 466 2.18 7.34 10.52
CA GLU A 466 2.13 8.38 11.54
C GLU A 466 2.58 7.83 12.89
N LEU A 467 3.48 8.56 13.56
CA LEU A 467 4.06 8.18 14.84
C LEU A 467 3.56 9.10 15.95
N GLU A 468 3.22 8.51 17.10
CA GLU A 468 2.82 9.26 18.29
C GLU A 468 3.96 10.17 18.78
N LYS A 469 3.62 11.44 19.08
CA LYS A 469 4.60 12.48 19.40
C LYS A 469 4.89 12.56 20.90
N ASP A 470 4.98 11.41 21.55
CA ASP A 470 5.31 11.31 22.96
C ASP A 470 6.36 10.21 23.21
N ASP A 471 6.78 10.07 24.46
CA ASP A 471 7.87 9.17 24.84
C ASP A 471 7.53 7.66 24.66
N THR A 472 6.24 7.32 24.53
CA THR A 472 5.81 5.92 24.31
C THR A 472 6.29 5.39 22.95
N VAL A 473 6.59 6.27 22.00
CA VAL A 473 7.15 5.92 20.69
C VAL A 473 8.39 5.02 20.80
N SER A 474 9.22 5.19 21.84
CA SER A 474 10.42 4.36 22.03
C SER A 474 10.11 2.89 22.30
N LEU A 475 8.93 2.60 22.83
CA LEU A 475 8.45 1.25 23.09
C LEU A 475 7.53 0.73 21.96
N GLY A 476 7.42 1.49 20.86
CA GLY A 476 6.67 1.09 19.67
C GLY A 476 5.16 1.11 19.86
N SER A 477 4.62 2.15 20.52
CA SER A 477 3.18 2.38 20.69
C SER A 477 2.46 2.65 19.37
N SER A 478 3.17 3.20 18.38
CA SER A 478 2.62 3.53 17.06
C SER A 478 2.50 2.30 16.16
N GLY A 479 1.49 2.33 15.28
CA GLY A 479 1.27 1.27 14.29
C GLY A 479 2.19 1.43 13.09
N VAL A 480 2.80 0.31 12.66
CA VAL A 480 3.64 0.20 11.47
C VAL A 480 3.33 -1.11 10.73
N ASN A 481 3.94 -1.32 9.57
CA ASN A 481 3.82 -2.55 8.79
C ASN A 481 5.20 -3.20 8.52
N PRO A 482 5.23 -4.49 8.13
CA PRO A 482 6.48 -5.21 7.86
C PRO A 482 7.35 -4.60 6.75
N LEU A 483 6.76 -4.05 5.69
CA LEU A 483 7.52 -3.43 4.61
C LEU A 483 8.30 -2.21 5.11
N GLU A 484 7.67 -1.34 5.87
CA GLU A 484 8.33 -0.18 6.46
C GLU A 484 9.46 -0.60 7.41
N MET A 485 9.23 -1.60 8.24
CA MET A 485 10.23 -2.10 9.18
C MET A 485 11.40 -2.78 8.46
N ALA A 486 11.16 -3.58 7.42
CA ALA A 486 12.22 -4.19 6.62
C ALA A 486 13.07 -3.12 5.93
N SER A 487 12.45 -2.11 5.31
CA SER A 487 13.12 -0.98 4.67
C SER A 487 13.93 -0.14 5.65
N ALA A 488 13.37 0.16 6.82
CA ALA A 488 14.06 0.97 7.82
C ALA A 488 15.29 0.25 8.42
N TYR A 489 15.23 -1.08 8.58
CA TYR A 489 16.38 -1.87 9.03
C TYR A 489 17.41 -2.09 7.89
N ALA A 490 16.98 -2.09 6.61
CA ALA A 490 17.88 -2.10 5.46
C ALA A 490 18.81 -0.87 5.44
N THR A 491 18.28 0.29 5.85
CA THR A 491 19.07 1.52 5.99
C THR A 491 20.23 1.39 6.99
N ILE A 492 20.08 0.56 8.02
CA ILE A 492 21.16 0.26 8.97
C ILE A 492 22.15 -0.70 8.33
N ALA A 493 21.65 -1.76 7.68
CA ALA A 493 22.44 -2.84 7.09
C ALA A 493 23.45 -2.34 6.05
N ASN A 494 23.09 -1.35 5.24
CA ASN A 494 23.95 -0.80 4.19
C ASN A 494 24.85 0.37 4.63
N GLY A 495 24.90 0.67 5.93
CA GLY A 495 25.76 1.73 6.48
C GLY A 495 25.15 3.13 6.43
N GLY A 496 23.83 3.25 6.38
CA GLY A 496 23.08 4.49 6.60
C GLY A 496 22.50 5.15 5.36
N TYR A 497 22.32 4.43 4.27
CA TYR A 497 21.67 4.92 3.08
C TYR A 497 20.24 4.40 2.98
N TYR A 498 19.27 5.29 2.81
CA TYR A 498 17.89 4.93 2.54
C TYR A 498 17.63 4.79 1.05
N TYR A 499 17.05 3.66 0.67
CA TYR A 499 16.47 3.40 -0.64
C TYR A 499 14.98 3.18 -0.50
N GLU A 500 14.20 3.81 -1.37
CA GLU A 500 12.76 3.57 -1.43
C GLU A 500 12.49 2.14 -1.90
N PRO A 501 11.75 1.32 -1.14
CA PRO A 501 11.44 -0.03 -1.58
C PRO A 501 10.55 -0.02 -2.83
N TYR A 502 10.80 -0.95 -3.77
CA TYR A 502 10.05 -1.07 -5.01
C TYR A 502 9.86 -2.52 -5.42
N ALA A 503 8.81 -2.75 -6.23
CA ALA A 503 8.43 -4.07 -6.72
C ALA A 503 8.49 -4.22 -8.24
N VAL A 504 8.39 -3.12 -9.01
CA VAL A 504 8.34 -3.15 -10.48
C VAL A 504 9.65 -2.62 -11.05
N THR A 505 10.32 -3.45 -11.86
CA THR A 505 11.59 -3.09 -12.50
C THR A 505 11.40 -2.53 -13.91
N GLU A 506 10.47 -3.10 -14.69
CA GLU A 506 10.23 -2.71 -16.08
C GLU A 506 8.78 -3.01 -16.48
N ILE A 507 8.20 -2.12 -17.30
CA ILE A 507 6.91 -2.35 -17.95
C ILE A 507 7.11 -2.19 -19.46
N VAL A 508 6.68 -3.22 -20.21
CA VAL A 508 6.72 -3.25 -21.68
C VAL A 508 5.29 -3.27 -22.20
N ASP A 509 4.99 -2.44 -23.18
CA ASP A 509 3.67 -2.39 -23.82
C ASP A 509 3.48 -3.52 -24.84
N PRO A 510 2.26 -3.76 -25.35
CA PRO A 510 1.99 -4.82 -26.34
C PRO A 510 2.78 -4.69 -27.65
N SER A 511 3.33 -3.51 -27.96
CA SER A 511 4.18 -3.30 -29.13
C SER A 511 5.62 -3.75 -28.92
N GLY A 512 5.99 -4.12 -27.70
CA GLY A 512 7.36 -4.46 -27.30
C GLY A 512 8.19 -3.25 -26.90
N LYS A 513 7.58 -2.09 -26.71
CA LYS A 513 8.26 -0.88 -26.26
C LYS A 513 8.27 -0.80 -24.74
N THR A 514 9.43 -0.60 -24.14
CA THR A 514 9.56 -0.29 -22.73
C THR A 514 8.95 1.09 -22.44
N VAL A 515 7.94 1.14 -21.57
CA VAL A 515 7.21 2.36 -21.19
C VAL A 515 7.56 2.83 -19.78
N TYR A 516 8.13 1.94 -18.99
CA TYR A 516 8.68 2.23 -17.67
C TYR A 516 9.92 1.37 -17.42
N THR A 517 10.94 1.97 -16.84
CA THR A 517 12.08 1.28 -16.25
C THR A 517 12.35 1.94 -14.91
N HIS A 518 12.52 1.14 -13.86
CA HIS A 518 12.93 1.66 -12.58
C HIS A 518 14.33 2.29 -12.71
N GLU A 519 14.41 3.58 -12.48
CA GLU A 519 15.69 4.28 -12.39
C GLU A 519 16.13 4.24 -10.93
N ALA A 520 17.30 3.65 -10.66
CA ALA A 520 17.87 3.64 -9.32
C ALA A 520 17.98 5.07 -8.81
N GLU A 521 17.19 5.40 -7.80
CA GLU A 521 17.29 6.71 -7.15
C GLU A 521 18.65 6.86 -6.49
N GLN A 522 19.17 8.09 -6.47
CA GLN A 522 20.38 8.35 -5.71
C GLN A 522 20.07 8.14 -4.23
N PRO A 523 20.80 7.23 -3.54
CA PRO A 523 20.48 6.90 -2.16
C PRO A 523 20.64 8.12 -1.27
N GLN A 524 19.71 8.31 -0.36
CA GLN A 524 19.82 9.36 0.65
C GLN A 524 20.61 8.85 1.84
N ARG A 525 21.74 9.50 2.14
CA ARG A 525 22.46 9.20 3.37
C ARG A 525 21.74 9.84 4.55
N VAL A 526 21.08 9.02 5.36
CA VAL A 526 20.28 9.48 6.51
C VAL A 526 20.97 9.22 7.86
N LEU A 527 21.89 8.25 7.91
CA LEU A 527 22.75 8.00 9.07
C LEU A 527 24.23 8.15 8.67
N SER A 528 25.06 8.58 9.61
CA SER A 528 26.51 8.47 9.41
C SER A 528 26.92 7.00 9.44
N ALA A 529 28.00 6.65 8.71
CA ALA A 529 28.49 5.27 8.70
C ALA A 529 28.87 4.79 10.09
N ALA A 530 29.41 5.68 10.92
CA ALA A 530 29.77 5.36 12.31
C ALA A 530 28.55 5.04 13.18
N VAL A 531 27.43 5.76 12.99
CA VAL A 531 26.16 5.50 13.71
C VAL A 531 25.58 4.15 13.27
N ALA A 532 25.51 3.91 11.97
CA ALA A 532 24.98 2.65 11.43
C ALA A 532 25.83 1.45 11.89
N GLN A 533 27.17 1.55 11.80
CA GLN A 533 28.06 0.49 12.27
C GLN A 533 27.90 0.24 13.77
N LYS A 534 27.90 1.29 14.62
CA LYS A 534 27.75 1.10 16.07
C LYS A 534 26.40 0.48 16.44
N ALA A 535 25.33 0.87 15.75
CA ALA A 535 24.02 0.24 15.95
C ALA A 535 24.04 -1.23 15.52
N THR A 536 24.65 -1.56 14.38
CA THR A 536 24.84 -2.95 13.92
C THR A 536 25.60 -3.79 14.94
N ASP A 537 26.75 -3.29 15.44
CA ASP A 537 27.56 -4.00 16.46
C ASP A 537 26.73 -4.34 17.72
N ILE A 538 25.83 -3.45 18.14
CA ILE A 538 24.95 -3.68 19.29
C ILE A 538 23.84 -4.68 18.93
N LEU A 539 23.24 -4.56 17.75
CA LEU A 539 22.16 -5.42 17.29
C LEU A 539 22.64 -6.86 16.95
N GLU A 540 23.91 -7.06 16.57
CA GLU A 540 24.53 -8.39 16.48
C GLU A 540 24.56 -9.08 17.87
N ARG A 541 24.81 -8.31 18.93
CA ARG A 541 24.78 -8.84 20.30
C ARG A 541 23.38 -9.22 20.78
N VAL A 542 22.33 -8.59 20.26
CA VAL A 542 20.94 -9.01 20.52
C VAL A 542 20.71 -10.45 20.04
N ILE A 543 21.27 -10.82 18.87
CA ILE A 543 21.16 -12.18 18.31
C ILE A 543 22.13 -13.14 18.98
N SER A 544 23.37 -12.73 19.21
CA SER A 544 24.40 -13.66 19.75
C SER A 544 24.23 -13.97 21.22
N SER A 545 23.68 -13.05 22.03
CA SER A 545 23.63 -13.22 23.51
C SER A 545 22.40 -12.57 24.18
N GLY A 546 21.48 -11.96 23.40
CA GLY A 546 20.33 -11.25 23.94
C GLY A 546 19.00 -11.95 23.69
N THR A 547 17.93 -11.12 23.55
CA THR A 547 16.55 -11.59 23.36
C THR A 547 16.31 -12.26 22.00
N GLY A 548 17.22 -12.11 21.04
CA GLY A 548 17.12 -12.59 19.67
C GLY A 548 17.88 -13.89 19.38
N THR A 549 18.34 -14.64 20.39
CA THR A 549 19.17 -15.85 20.19
C THR A 549 18.52 -16.93 19.32
N SER A 550 17.20 -17.00 19.29
CA SER A 550 16.45 -17.92 18.43
C SER A 550 16.61 -17.63 16.92
N ALA A 551 17.06 -16.43 16.57
CA ALA A 551 17.31 -16.00 15.19
C ALA A 551 18.78 -16.19 14.74
N ASN A 552 19.63 -16.81 15.57
CA ASN A 552 21.05 -17.04 15.25
C ASN A 552 21.20 -17.95 14.02
N LEU A 553 21.98 -17.51 13.03
CA LEU A 553 22.19 -18.23 11.77
C LEU A 553 23.20 -19.35 11.93
N SER A 554 22.97 -20.49 11.25
CA SER A 554 23.82 -21.67 11.34
C SER A 554 25.03 -21.65 10.40
N ASN A 555 25.01 -20.79 9.38
CA ASN A 555 26.03 -20.71 8.32
C ASN A 555 27.21 -19.78 8.63
N GLY A 556 27.19 -19.10 9.79
CA GLY A 556 28.24 -18.14 10.20
C GLY A 556 28.17 -16.79 9.50
N GLN A 557 27.09 -16.48 8.79
CA GLN A 557 26.86 -15.15 8.22
C GLN A 557 26.60 -14.16 9.37
N PRO A 558 27.31 -13.01 9.43
CA PRO A 558 26.98 -11.94 10.37
C PRO A 558 25.53 -11.48 10.21
N CYS A 559 24.83 -11.37 11.32
CA CYS A 559 23.44 -10.95 11.34
C CYS A 559 23.15 -10.10 12.58
N ALA A 560 22.30 -9.11 12.41
CA ALA A 560 21.89 -8.18 13.44
C ALA A 560 20.36 -8.04 13.45
N GLY A 561 19.77 -7.72 14.60
CA GLY A 561 18.32 -7.59 14.67
C GLY A 561 17.79 -7.24 16.04
N LYS A 562 16.46 -7.05 16.10
CA LYS A 562 15.76 -6.69 17.32
C LYS A 562 14.42 -7.41 17.41
N THR A 563 14.15 -7.95 18.58
CA THR A 563 12.83 -8.52 18.95
C THR A 563 11.84 -7.40 19.27
N GLY A 564 10.59 -7.60 18.91
CA GLY A 564 9.47 -6.76 19.29
C GLY A 564 8.36 -7.59 19.93
N THR A 565 7.77 -7.07 20.98
CA THR A 565 6.57 -7.61 21.61
C THR A 565 5.79 -6.40 22.12
N SER A 566 4.56 -6.23 21.66
CA SER A 566 3.68 -5.18 22.14
C SER A 566 3.07 -5.57 23.50
N GLU A 567 2.37 -4.63 24.13
CA GLU A 567 1.73 -4.87 25.42
C GLU A 567 0.78 -6.06 25.33
N HIS A 568 0.85 -6.94 26.35
CA HIS A 568 0.10 -8.21 26.41
C HIS A 568 0.35 -9.18 25.24
N GLY A 569 1.47 -9.03 24.52
CA GLY A 569 1.84 -9.94 23.43
C GLY A 569 0.88 -9.95 22.25
N ARG A 570 0.18 -8.85 21.99
CA ARG A 570 -0.77 -8.75 20.86
C ARG A 570 -0.08 -8.76 19.53
N ASP A 571 1.10 -8.14 19.45
CA ASP A 571 1.95 -8.06 18.26
C ASP A 571 3.34 -8.57 18.57
N LEU A 572 3.78 -9.49 17.76
CA LEU A 572 5.07 -10.17 17.89
C LEU A 572 5.92 -9.81 16.67
N TRP A 573 7.16 -9.40 16.90
CA TRP A 573 8.04 -8.95 15.83
C TRP A 573 9.44 -9.53 15.96
N PHE A 574 10.06 -9.77 14.83
CA PHE A 574 11.49 -9.84 14.69
C PHE A 574 11.91 -9.09 13.43
N CYS A 575 12.71 -8.04 13.60
CA CYS A 575 13.27 -7.27 12.50
C CYS A 575 14.78 -7.48 12.53
N GLY A 576 15.33 -8.08 11.49
CA GLY A 576 16.73 -8.42 11.43
C GLY A 576 17.29 -8.33 10.03
N PHE A 577 18.61 -8.26 9.93
CA PHE A 577 19.29 -8.07 8.66
C PHE A 577 20.65 -8.75 8.62
N THR A 578 21.08 -9.04 7.42
CA THR A 578 22.44 -9.37 7.01
C THR A 578 22.90 -8.32 6.00
N PRO A 579 24.15 -8.33 5.53
CA PRO A 579 24.55 -7.46 4.42
C PRO A 579 23.77 -7.70 3.11
N GLN A 580 23.14 -8.88 2.94
CA GLN A 580 22.42 -9.25 1.72
C GLN A 580 20.94 -8.89 1.78
N TYR A 581 20.30 -9.10 2.94
CA TYR A 581 18.85 -8.96 3.09
C TYR A 581 18.47 -8.33 4.43
N SER A 582 17.45 -7.48 4.41
CA SER A 582 16.76 -6.98 5.60
C SER A 582 15.34 -7.53 5.61
N THR A 583 14.98 -8.22 6.70
CA THR A 583 13.73 -8.94 6.78
C THR A 583 12.99 -8.63 8.07
N ALA A 584 11.72 -8.24 7.95
CA ALA A 584 10.82 -8.07 9.07
C ALA A 584 9.76 -9.18 9.09
N VAL A 585 9.58 -9.78 10.24
CA VAL A 585 8.57 -10.80 10.51
C VAL A 585 7.65 -10.30 11.61
N TRP A 586 6.35 -10.38 11.36
CA TRP A 586 5.28 -10.14 12.32
C TRP A 586 4.45 -11.40 12.52
N ALA A 587 3.96 -11.62 13.73
CA ALA A 587 2.91 -12.62 14.03
C ALA A 587 1.93 -12.06 15.06
N GLY A 588 0.65 -12.41 14.88
CA GLY A 588 -0.43 -11.95 15.76
C GLY A 588 -1.80 -12.35 15.23
N TYR A 589 -2.84 -11.95 15.93
CA TYR A 589 -4.21 -12.15 15.46
C TYR A 589 -4.66 -10.95 14.62
N ARG A 590 -5.38 -11.18 13.52
CA ARG A 590 -5.95 -10.10 12.68
C ARG A 590 -6.90 -9.20 13.47
N ILE A 591 -7.72 -9.78 14.35
CA ILE A 591 -8.45 -9.06 15.38
C ILE A 591 -7.60 -9.13 16.64
N GLU A 592 -7.19 -7.99 17.17
CA GLU A 592 -6.30 -7.91 18.33
C GLU A 592 -6.72 -8.81 19.49
N ARG A 593 -5.80 -9.64 19.93
CA ARG A 593 -6.01 -10.59 21.01
C ARG A 593 -4.71 -10.75 21.79
N GLU A 594 -4.83 -10.77 23.11
CA GLU A 594 -3.70 -10.98 24.03
C GLU A 594 -3.13 -12.39 23.90
N THR A 595 -1.82 -12.49 23.98
CA THR A 595 -1.11 -13.77 24.00
C THR A 595 -0.06 -13.76 25.11
N SER A 596 0.45 -14.96 25.46
CA SER A 596 1.63 -15.12 26.33
C SER A 596 2.91 -15.35 25.52
N MET A 597 2.88 -15.09 24.20
CA MET A 597 4.02 -15.32 23.31
C MET A 597 4.94 -14.10 23.23
N TYR A 598 6.16 -14.33 22.78
CA TYR A 598 7.17 -13.30 22.59
C TYR A 598 7.68 -13.31 21.15
N GLY A 599 8.01 -12.12 20.61
CA GLY A 599 8.52 -11.98 19.26
C GLY A 599 9.82 -12.78 19.02
N GLY A 600 10.71 -12.80 20.00
CA GLY A 600 11.95 -13.59 19.92
C GLY A 600 11.68 -15.08 19.67
N SER A 601 10.80 -15.71 20.44
CA SER A 601 10.52 -17.15 20.35
C SER A 601 9.54 -17.51 19.22
N THR A 602 8.79 -16.57 18.69
CA THR A 602 7.79 -16.81 17.63
C THR A 602 8.31 -16.37 16.26
N CYS A 603 8.69 -15.11 16.11
CA CYS A 603 9.15 -14.55 14.83
C CYS A 603 10.65 -14.82 14.57
N GLY A 604 11.45 -14.95 15.64
CA GLY A 604 12.89 -15.26 15.50
C GLY A 604 13.18 -16.55 14.72
N PRO A 605 12.54 -17.70 15.03
CA PRO A 605 12.71 -18.93 14.26
C PRO A 605 12.25 -18.80 12.79
N ILE A 606 11.15 -18.08 12.50
CA ILE A 606 10.69 -17.83 11.13
C ILE A 606 11.76 -17.07 10.36
N TRP A 607 12.26 -15.99 10.94
CA TRP A 607 13.35 -15.20 10.36
C TRP A 607 14.61 -16.02 10.10
N ARG A 608 15.05 -16.79 11.11
CA ARG A 608 16.22 -17.66 10.99
C ARG A 608 16.09 -18.67 9.87
N ASP A 609 14.97 -19.38 9.80
CA ASP A 609 14.77 -20.45 8.83
C ASP A 609 14.70 -19.89 7.41
N PHE A 610 14.00 -18.75 7.22
CA PHE A 610 14.04 -18.00 5.96
C PHE A 610 15.46 -17.59 5.59
N MET A 611 16.19 -16.93 6.50
CA MET A 611 17.54 -16.41 6.19
C MET A 611 18.57 -17.53 5.97
N ASN A 612 18.46 -18.67 6.67
CA ASN A 612 19.35 -19.80 6.41
C ASN A 612 19.11 -20.38 5.01
N ALA A 613 17.86 -20.45 4.54
CA ALA A 613 17.53 -20.90 3.20
C ALA A 613 17.95 -19.86 2.14
N ALA A 614 17.60 -18.62 2.31
CA ALA A 614 17.92 -17.51 1.42
C ALA A 614 19.43 -17.29 1.20
N LEU A 615 20.22 -17.59 2.21
CA LEU A 615 21.69 -17.44 2.15
C LEU A 615 22.43 -18.75 1.82
N ALA A 616 21.69 -19.85 1.56
CA ALA A 616 22.30 -21.13 1.23
C ALA A 616 23.13 -21.03 -0.05
N GLY A 617 24.39 -21.40 0.02
CA GLY A 617 25.30 -21.34 -1.12
C GLY A 617 25.83 -19.94 -1.47
N GLN A 618 25.37 -18.89 -0.80
CA GLN A 618 25.92 -17.56 -0.98
C GLN A 618 27.24 -17.36 -0.22
N PRO A 619 28.15 -16.53 -0.73
CA PRO A 619 29.37 -16.19 0.00
C PRO A 619 29.03 -15.36 1.24
N ILE A 620 29.76 -15.62 2.33
CA ILE A 620 29.65 -14.82 3.56
C ILE A 620 30.09 -13.38 3.26
N LYS A 621 29.20 -12.42 3.53
CA LYS A 621 29.50 -11.00 3.44
C LYS A 621 29.63 -10.38 4.83
N GLN A 622 30.46 -9.35 4.95
CA GLN A 622 30.61 -8.58 6.17
C GLN A 622 29.83 -7.27 6.07
N PHE A 623 29.35 -6.78 7.19
CA PHE A 623 28.72 -5.45 7.21
C PHE A 623 29.69 -4.35 6.79
N PRO A 624 29.19 -3.23 6.21
CA PRO A 624 30.04 -2.10 5.87
C PRO A 624 30.82 -1.60 7.10
N SER A 625 32.13 -1.44 6.94
CA SER A 625 33.01 -0.90 7.98
C SER A 625 33.45 0.51 7.65
N THR A 626 33.68 1.35 8.67
CA THR A 626 34.11 2.72 8.48
C THR A 626 35.22 3.12 9.44
N SER A 627 36.08 4.06 9.00
CA SER A 627 37.05 4.75 9.87
C SER A 627 36.44 5.99 10.54
N GLU A 628 35.22 6.37 10.17
CA GLU A 628 34.48 7.45 10.79
C GLU A 628 34.18 7.12 12.26
N LYS A 629 34.18 8.13 13.12
CA LYS A 629 33.93 7.93 14.55
C LYS A 629 32.79 8.83 15.01
N ILE A 630 31.97 8.31 15.90
CA ILE A 630 31.00 9.13 16.61
C ILE A 630 31.74 10.06 17.56
N SER A 631 31.38 11.34 17.53
CA SER A 631 31.88 12.31 18.52
C SER A 631 31.01 12.23 19.77
N TYR A 632 31.44 11.39 20.71
CA TYR A 632 30.70 11.22 21.96
C TYR A 632 30.75 12.46 22.83
N LYS A 633 29.61 12.83 23.39
CA LYS A 633 29.44 13.90 24.37
C LYS A 633 29.57 13.31 25.79
N PRO A 634 29.99 14.09 26.78
CA PRO A 634 30.02 13.64 28.18
C PRO A 634 28.63 13.16 28.63
N ALA A 635 28.55 12.07 29.41
CA ALA A 635 27.30 11.48 29.89
C ALA A 635 26.40 12.51 30.62
N ARG A 636 26.99 13.47 31.36
CA ARG A 636 26.29 14.59 32.01
C ARG A 636 25.55 15.54 31.04
N THR A 637 25.66 15.35 29.73
CA THR A 637 24.91 16.14 28.74
C THR A 637 23.42 15.82 28.82
N TRP A 638 23.06 14.64 29.27
CA TRP A 638 21.70 14.18 29.44
C TRP A 638 21.36 14.01 30.91
N ASP A 639 20.15 14.38 31.29
CA ASP A 639 19.63 14.19 32.65
C ASP A 639 18.52 13.11 32.58
N PHE A 640 18.90 11.88 32.91
CA PHE A 640 17.99 10.73 32.92
C PHE A 640 17.12 10.67 34.16
N THR A 641 17.31 11.58 35.12
CA THR A 641 16.54 11.66 36.37
C THR A 641 15.49 12.76 36.36
N LYS A 642 15.57 13.64 35.36
CA LYS A 642 14.62 14.76 35.24
C LYS A 642 13.21 14.25 34.97
N ASP A 643 12.27 14.63 35.85
CA ASP A 643 10.87 14.22 35.79
C ASP A 643 10.69 12.68 35.77
N VAL A 644 11.65 11.95 36.38
CA VAL A 644 11.63 10.49 36.53
C VAL A 644 11.54 10.14 38.00
N THR A 645 10.64 9.21 38.35
CA THR A 645 10.46 8.69 39.71
C THR A 645 10.58 7.16 39.70
N ILE A 646 11.53 6.60 40.41
CA ILE A 646 11.65 5.16 40.63
C ILE A 646 10.61 4.77 41.66
N ILE A 647 9.69 3.87 41.27
CA ILE A 647 8.60 3.40 42.13
C ILE A 647 8.96 2.04 42.76
N GLY A 648 9.73 1.20 42.05
CA GLY A 648 10.17 -0.12 42.47
C GLY A 648 11.63 -0.17 42.75
N GLY A 649 12.04 -0.38 44.01
CA GLY A 649 13.44 -0.61 44.42
C GLY A 649 13.59 -0.42 45.91
N ASP A 650 14.04 -1.46 46.61
CA ASP A 650 14.40 -1.41 48.04
C ASP A 650 15.85 -0.96 48.28
N ASP A 651 16.60 -0.57 47.24
CA ASP A 651 17.99 -0.14 47.32
C ASP A 651 18.21 1.28 46.85
N GLU A 652 18.69 2.12 47.75
CA GLU A 652 19.09 3.52 47.53
C GLU A 652 20.18 3.58 46.46
N TRP A 653 19.83 4.01 45.21
CA TRP A 653 20.80 4.19 44.13
C TRP A 653 21.78 5.32 44.47
N THR A 654 23.07 5.00 44.54
CA THR A 654 24.15 5.98 44.62
C THR A 654 24.90 6.00 43.27
N PRO A 655 25.05 7.18 42.62
CA PRO A 655 25.89 7.26 41.43
C PRO A 655 27.31 6.82 41.69
N PRO A 656 28.00 6.15 40.77
CA PRO A 656 29.42 5.82 40.93
C PRO A 656 30.23 7.13 41.11
N GLU A 657 30.96 7.23 42.22
CA GLU A 657 31.90 8.38 42.44
C GLU A 657 32.92 8.44 41.29
N GLU A 658 33.06 9.60 40.65
CA GLU A 658 34.14 9.89 39.70
C GLU A 658 35.49 9.64 40.36
N SER A 659 36.18 8.51 40.03
CA SER A 659 37.57 8.31 40.42
C SER A 659 38.45 9.35 39.69
N SER A 660 38.78 10.40 40.41
CA SER A 660 39.83 11.35 40.00
C SER A 660 41.17 10.65 40.07
N SER A 661 41.69 10.20 38.95
CA SER A 661 43.06 9.70 38.84
C SER A 661 44.06 10.84 38.89
N THR A 662 44.54 11.18 40.09
CA THR A 662 45.81 11.88 40.26
C THR A 662 46.93 10.87 40.24
N SER A 663 47.79 10.93 39.25
CA SER A 663 49.02 10.18 39.12
C SER A 663 50.01 10.60 40.23
N SER A 664 50.47 9.64 41.04
CA SER A 664 51.77 9.73 41.72
C SER A 664 52.46 8.39 41.75
N SER A 665 53.63 8.39 41.14
CA SER A 665 54.60 7.31 41.09
C SER A 665 55.19 6.99 42.46
N SER A 666 55.33 5.68 42.86
CA SER A 666 56.56 5.17 43.49
C SER A 666 56.52 3.69 43.81
N THR A 667 57.45 2.97 43.18
CA THR A 667 58.30 1.85 43.64
C THR A 667 57.75 0.70 44.50
N ASP A 668 57.94 -0.49 43.92
CA ASP A 668 58.02 -1.85 44.43
C ASP A 668 58.91 -1.96 45.70
N PRO A 669 58.94 -3.05 46.57
CA PRO A 669 58.98 -4.45 46.17
C PRO A 669 58.41 -5.55 47.16
N SER A 670 58.14 -6.70 46.57
CA SER A 670 58.37 -8.11 47.14
C SER A 670 57.74 -8.52 48.45
N ALA A 671 57.00 -9.65 48.40
CA ALA A 671 57.26 -10.93 49.06
C ALA A 671 56.01 -11.87 48.98
N SER A 672 56.18 -12.95 48.30
CA SER A 672 56.28 -14.37 48.68
C SER A 672 55.11 -15.03 49.40
N SER A 673 54.59 -16.03 48.68
CA SER A 673 54.18 -17.39 49.05
C SER A 673 53.28 -17.64 50.25
N THR A 674 52.19 -18.38 50.06
CA THR A 674 52.15 -19.83 50.48
C THR A 674 50.78 -20.39 49.99
N ALA A 675 50.89 -21.54 49.30
CA ALA A 675 49.76 -22.39 48.96
C ALA A 675 49.41 -23.25 50.23
N ASP A 676 48.10 -23.43 50.43
CA ASP A 676 47.56 -24.45 51.33
C ASP A 676 46.87 -25.55 50.51
N PRO A 677 47.28 -26.82 50.58
CA PRO A 677 46.72 -27.92 49.81
C PRO A 677 45.73 -28.71 50.66
N ASN A 678 44.53 -28.29 50.84
CA ASN A 678 43.43 -29.18 51.29
C ASN A 678 42.08 -28.51 51.20
N ALA A 679 41.41 -28.68 50.08
CA ALA A 679 39.94 -28.56 49.97
C ALA A 679 39.40 -29.57 48.94
N PRO A 680 38.38 -30.37 49.28
CA PRO A 680 37.96 -31.48 48.45
C PRO A 680 37.12 -31.06 47.27
N ASN A 681 37.36 -31.79 46.17
CA ASN A 681 36.63 -31.72 44.88
C ASN A 681 35.17 -32.18 45.02
N PRO A 682 34.16 -31.48 44.48
CA PRO A 682 32.82 -32.04 44.39
C PRO A 682 32.66 -32.87 43.12
N GLU A 683 32.05 -34.02 43.32
CA GLU A 683 31.74 -35.09 42.37
C GLU A 683 30.84 -34.64 41.17
N GLN A 684 31.15 -35.25 40.03
CA GLN A 684 30.27 -35.28 38.84
C GLN A 684 29.07 -36.19 39.11
N PRO A 685 27.85 -35.86 38.59
CA PRO A 685 26.76 -36.82 38.54
C PRO A 685 26.88 -37.75 37.33
N GLN A 686 26.76 -39.04 37.64
CA GLN A 686 26.73 -40.17 36.70
C GLN A 686 25.39 -40.24 35.96
N GLU A 687 25.46 -40.64 34.68
CA GLU A 687 24.35 -41.09 33.86
C GLU A 687 23.67 -42.35 34.43
N PRO A 688 22.34 -42.54 34.29
CA PRO A 688 21.72 -43.84 34.56
C PRO A 688 21.66 -44.67 33.25
N SER A 689 22.19 -45.88 33.40
CA SER A 689 22.19 -46.98 32.45
C SER A 689 20.79 -47.59 32.23
N ASP A 690 20.57 -47.96 30.99
CA ASP A 690 19.50 -48.79 30.43
C ASP A 690 19.44 -50.21 31.06
N PRO A 691 18.27 -50.81 31.22
CA PRO A 691 18.15 -52.26 31.19
C PRO A 691 17.24 -52.78 30.08
N GLY A 692 17.78 -53.76 29.38
CA GLY A 692 17.35 -54.40 28.19
C GLY A 692 16.11 -55.28 28.27
N SER A 693 15.79 -55.67 27.04
CA SER A 693 14.87 -56.64 26.47
C SER A 693 14.62 -57.92 27.22
N GLU A 694 13.35 -58.38 27.08
CA GLU A 694 12.85 -59.76 26.82
C GLU A 694 11.33 -59.64 26.77
N GLY A 695 10.57 -59.96 25.72
CA GLY A 695 10.44 -61.21 25.04
C GLY A 695 9.10 -61.86 25.44
N GLY A 696 8.15 -62.13 24.47
CA GLY A 696 7.03 -63.02 24.74
C GLY A 696 5.68 -62.60 24.11
N ASN A 697 5.42 -63.06 23.09
CA ASN A 697 4.43 -63.67 22.20
C ASN A 697 3.03 -64.03 22.79
N GLU A 698 2.06 -64.05 21.86
CA GLU A 698 0.78 -64.76 21.74
C GLU A 698 -0.52 -63.97 21.93
N SER A 699 -1.19 -63.72 20.83
CA SER A 699 -2.32 -64.43 20.19
C SER A 699 -3.72 -64.15 20.78
N GLY A 700 -4.61 -63.84 19.88
CA GLY A 700 -5.98 -64.40 19.89
C GLY A 700 -7.15 -63.42 19.93
N GLY A 701 -7.83 -63.27 18.82
CA GLY A 701 -9.27 -63.57 18.65
C GLY A 701 -10.24 -62.47 19.09
N ASP A 702 -10.90 -61.95 18.23
CA ASP A 702 -12.13 -62.27 17.49
C ASP A 702 -13.36 -61.43 17.85
N GLU A 703 -14.02 -60.98 16.81
CA GLU A 703 -15.42 -60.71 16.59
C GLU A 703 -16.23 -59.61 17.33
N GLY A 704 -16.83 -58.78 16.50
CA GLY A 704 -18.30 -58.68 16.54
C GLY A 704 -18.91 -57.32 16.67
N GLY A 705 -19.32 -56.72 15.58
CA GLY A 705 -20.74 -56.42 15.36
C GLY A 705 -21.29 -55.05 15.73
N GLY A 706 -21.62 -54.28 14.71
CA GLY A 706 -22.98 -53.81 14.57
C GLY A 706 -23.34 -52.40 15.03
N GLY A 707 -23.72 -51.56 14.07
CA GLY A 707 -24.91 -50.75 14.20
C GLY A 707 -24.77 -49.23 14.13
N GLU A 708 -24.86 -48.65 12.95
CA GLU A 708 -25.52 -47.37 12.69
C GLU A 708 -26.98 -47.36 13.20
N PRO A 709 -27.64 -46.22 13.49
CA PRO A 709 -27.95 -45.21 12.47
C PRO A 709 -28.00 -43.74 12.99
N ALA A 710 -27.83 -42.81 12.04
CA ALA A 710 -28.44 -41.49 12.07
C ALA A 710 -30.02 -41.64 11.93
N PRO A 711 -30.90 -40.61 12.08
CA PRO A 711 -30.73 -39.17 11.75
C PRO A 711 -31.52 -38.20 12.67
N GLU A 712 -31.50 -36.93 12.36
CA GLU A 712 -32.59 -35.94 12.21
C GLU A 712 -32.28 -34.56 12.78
N SER A 713 -32.29 -33.58 11.87
CA SER A 713 -32.69 -32.20 12.17
C SER A 713 -34.20 -32.13 12.32
N PRO A 714 -34.84 -31.07 12.98
CA PRO A 714 -35.07 -29.84 12.27
C PRO A 714 -35.14 -28.53 13.15
N ALA A 715 -34.95 -27.43 12.45
CA ALA A 715 -35.64 -26.14 12.43
C ALA A 715 -36.01 -25.39 13.75
N GLU A 716 -35.51 -24.15 13.89
CA GLU A 716 -36.24 -22.88 13.74
C GLU A 716 -35.28 -21.76 13.28
#